data_334d4a7f493aa57c672d776d6372aede
#
_entry.id   334d4a7f493aa57c672d776d6372aede
#
_cell.length_a   1.000
_cell.length_b   1.000
_cell.length_c   1.000
_cell.angle_alpha   90.00
_cell.angle_beta   90.00
_cell.angle_gamma   90.00
#
_symmetry.space_group_name_H-M   'P 1'
#
loop_
_entity.id
_entity.type
_entity.pdbx_description
1 polymer ?
#
loop_
_entity_poly.entity_id
_entity_poly.type
_entity_poly.pdbx_seq_one_letter_code
_entity_poly.pdbx_strand_id
1 'polypeptide(L)'
;MGAAALVVSAVPAQAFAAPAAGDPADVIPGKGTSTPSLVDGIREGVKASGSAADAARGHLADKKSRYRIADPARDLKAVQSVTTGPNETVRLQQKHKGVDVLGGQYVVRMEKKDGKRVVTGTSGKYFTALTTGTTPEVSEELAVQRAVGATLAQIGGKKLTAAKPGGKAKPSLSGTARGLVVLPKGAGVLTQHVTVRGTDPATGQPVLHEVYVDAKSGYPVLQYSGIKTFGTPKTATAKATATGEAKAAGEGEPAGGPAKHPGVAGSGVKYDGTTVELGLFFDTARGEYVMNDHSRMWDTSKNVISTWDTRGKDVSEVGGGRWPEGLKEFGSKSPQFGKDATDAGAVDAHWAAGKVYDYYKKVHSRDSLDGRGMAINSLVGVTNFGMPYVNAFWDGTKMVYGGGDAEFKTLSADLDVVGHEMTHGVVENSANLVYAGQSGALNEAIADYFGNAIAVDAAGMSMDDPDAGLLGGNLCRTKTPRQCAFRDLNDGATTSKNFLGVSFASDNGGVHLNSTIFSGALWDIREDLGRTLADKIAYKALTEYMTPLDGFTEGRNAVIAAAKALKVSAKDLNVVTRSFNAHGIVPNWEQAMGVDSDQLLGKLNVYSTKVGAGGGWWATSKSNDDGTEAFSVWAGRTDGKGAPKLISPNDGRFHVNPATDGKTVAWAAYSAAGMEVLSRPLAGGPVRKLYSTSDNILDVRVEGGVVAFEKMDAFGARHVGFMRTGDKDATWADGGKADTGSAFPSLSGGRLAYAKTYADGDDYRMGVEVLDLKSGERKLMNQLGRPESIGETAINGKYVFWLADEVVDDGQVAVRRSNLDGTGTVDLSKEKGEGALFAQGLTASDEALTVTASLPDPKYHNETMSKLWQFGGANGTDRARVSCNRGEQLSAAAAGGKQVVWIDGTTGYTDLVTRTRPAGNCG
;
A
#
# COMPACT_ATOMS: atom_id res chain seq x y z
N MET A 1 -28.64 24.37 35.69
CA MET A 1 -27.72 25.46 35.29
C MET A 1 -26.39 25.18 35.94
N GLY A 2 -25.41 24.83 35.19
CA GLY A 2 -24.04 24.58 35.61
C GLY A 2 -23.21 24.38 34.35
N ALA A 3 -22.62 25.46 33.85
CA ALA A 3 -21.78 25.45 32.67
C ALA A 3 -20.45 24.74 33.00
N ALA A 4 -20.19 23.60 32.36
CA ALA A 4 -18.85 22.99 32.34
C ALA A 4 -18.01 23.69 31.29
N ALA A 5 -17.02 24.44 31.71
CA ALA A 5 -16.04 25.04 30.85
C ALA A 5 -15.16 23.93 30.21
N LEU A 6 -15.19 23.83 28.90
CA LEU A 6 -14.20 23.09 28.15
C LEU A 6 -12.84 23.79 28.30
N VAL A 7 -11.93 23.16 29.02
CA VAL A 7 -10.53 23.56 29.00
C VAL A 7 -9.91 22.95 27.71
N VAL A 8 -9.90 23.72 26.65
CA VAL A 8 -9.06 23.44 25.48
C VAL A 8 -7.63 23.69 25.92
N SER A 9 -6.87 22.65 26.19
CA SER A 9 -5.44 22.72 26.35
C SER A 9 -4.83 23.05 24.97
N ALA A 10 -4.56 24.32 24.74
CA ALA A 10 -3.78 24.77 23.60
C ALA A 10 -2.38 24.16 23.71
N VAL A 11 -2.06 23.23 22.80
CA VAL A 11 -0.68 22.87 22.52
C VAL A 11 0.04 24.17 22.12
N PRO A 12 1.17 24.51 22.72
CA PRO A 12 1.88 25.71 22.32
C PRO A 12 2.30 25.56 20.85
N ALA A 13 1.67 26.30 19.97
CA ALA A 13 2.19 26.51 18.64
C ALA A 13 3.61 27.04 18.82
N GLN A 14 4.62 26.26 18.39
CA GLN A 14 5.97 26.80 18.31
C GLN A 14 5.88 28.02 17.41
N ALA A 15 6.05 29.18 18.00
CA ALA A 15 6.03 30.45 17.29
C ALA A 15 7.18 30.42 16.27
N PHE A 16 6.84 30.24 15.01
CA PHE A 16 7.76 30.50 13.93
C PHE A 16 8.09 32.00 14.00
N ALA A 17 9.36 32.31 14.06
CA ALA A 17 9.80 33.68 13.93
C ALA A 17 9.25 34.23 12.61
N ALA A 18 8.52 35.34 12.68
CA ALA A 18 8.07 36.05 11.49
C ALA A 18 9.28 36.33 10.56
N PRO A 19 9.12 36.20 9.23
CA PRO A 19 10.19 36.49 8.31
C PRO A 19 10.71 37.93 8.59
N ALA A 20 12.03 38.07 8.57
CA ALA A 20 12.65 39.38 8.76
C ALA A 20 12.10 40.31 7.68
N ALA A 21 11.67 41.52 8.08
CA ALA A 21 11.14 42.54 7.18
C ALA A 21 12.18 42.86 6.09
N GLY A 22 11.87 42.43 4.83
CA GLY A 22 12.75 42.68 3.68
C GLY A 22 12.90 41.50 2.70
N ASP A 23 12.38 40.33 2.97
CA ASP A 23 12.48 39.17 2.08
C ASP A 23 11.13 38.96 1.33
N PRO A 24 11.04 39.22 0.01
CA PRO A 24 9.81 39.08 -0.76
C PRO A 24 9.51 37.59 -1.10
N ALA A 25 10.15 36.64 -0.43
CA ALA A 25 10.05 35.23 -0.70
C ALA A 25 8.79 34.61 -0.12
N ASP A 26 8.13 33.78 -0.89
CA ASP A 26 7.11 32.84 -0.37
C ASP A 26 7.80 31.75 0.44
N VAL A 27 7.64 31.77 1.75
CA VAL A 27 8.20 30.76 2.66
C VAL A 27 7.07 29.96 3.29
N ILE A 28 7.00 28.66 2.96
CA ILE A 28 6.04 27.74 3.56
C ILE A 28 6.78 26.91 4.63
N PRO A 29 6.30 26.93 5.89
CA PRO A 29 6.86 26.10 6.95
C PRO A 29 6.82 24.61 6.62
N GLY A 30 7.81 23.86 7.10
CA GLY A 30 7.82 22.41 7.00
C GLY A 30 6.90 21.77 8.04
N LYS A 31 6.17 20.72 7.65
CA LYS A 31 5.37 19.92 8.59
C LYS A 31 6.33 18.97 9.34
N GLY A 32 6.32 19.02 10.67
CA GLY A 32 7.20 18.18 11.50
C GLY A 32 8.70 18.51 11.45
N THR A 33 9.08 19.68 10.93
CA THR A 33 10.46 20.11 10.87
C THR A 33 10.57 21.63 11.00
N SER A 34 11.71 22.15 11.45
CA SER A 34 12.00 23.60 11.47
C SER A 34 12.53 24.12 10.13
N THR A 35 12.81 23.26 9.16
CA THR A 35 13.22 23.63 7.80
C THR A 35 11.99 23.94 6.95
N PRO A 36 11.97 25.05 6.17
CA PRO A 36 10.85 25.34 5.28
C PRO A 36 10.65 24.23 4.25
N SER A 37 9.39 23.85 4.00
CA SER A 37 9.06 22.90 2.93
C SER A 37 9.15 23.53 1.54
N LEU A 38 9.00 24.85 1.44
CA LEU A 38 9.13 25.61 0.20
C LEU A 38 9.70 27.00 0.51
N VAL A 39 10.66 27.43 -0.29
CA VAL A 39 11.09 28.82 -0.41
C VAL A 39 11.11 29.15 -1.90
N ASP A 40 10.30 30.10 -2.32
CA ASP A 40 10.16 30.44 -3.73
C ASP A 40 10.25 31.96 -3.95
N GLY A 41 10.49 32.40 -5.20
CA GLY A 41 10.58 33.82 -5.55
C GLY A 41 11.88 34.53 -5.12
N ILE A 42 12.88 33.79 -4.63
CA ILE A 42 14.19 34.36 -4.29
C ILE A 42 15.09 34.48 -5.53
N ARG A 43 16.07 35.35 -5.45
CA ARG A 43 17.17 35.47 -6.43
C ARG A 43 18.47 35.78 -5.67
N GLU A 44 19.07 34.72 -5.14
CA GLU A 44 20.23 34.85 -4.26
C GLU A 44 21.48 34.24 -4.92
N GLY A 45 22.50 35.12 -5.11
CA GLY A 45 23.77 34.67 -5.71
C GLY A 45 24.50 33.69 -4.81
N VAL A 46 25.13 32.68 -5.42
CA VAL A 46 26.04 31.74 -4.74
C VAL A 46 27.44 31.85 -5.31
N LYS A 47 28.44 31.54 -4.46
CA LYS A 47 29.83 31.48 -4.94
C LYS A 47 29.93 30.42 -6.03
N ALA A 48 30.39 30.81 -7.20
CA ALA A 48 30.34 30.03 -8.43
C ALA A 48 31.40 28.90 -8.52
N SER A 49 32.18 28.64 -7.48
CA SER A 49 33.23 27.60 -7.48
C SER A 49 32.68 26.21 -7.16
N GLY A 50 32.88 25.27 -8.06
CA GLY A 50 32.56 23.87 -7.85
C GLY A 50 31.33 23.36 -8.65
N SER A 51 30.84 22.16 -8.27
CA SER A 51 29.68 21.53 -8.89
C SER A 51 28.36 22.26 -8.51
N ALA A 52 27.28 21.97 -9.23
CA ALA A 52 25.94 22.47 -8.86
C ALA A 52 25.55 22.00 -7.44
N ALA A 53 25.97 20.80 -7.06
CA ALA A 53 25.73 20.23 -5.74
C ALA A 53 26.48 21.01 -4.62
N ASP A 54 27.72 21.43 -4.88
CA ASP A 54 28.48 22.21 -3.92
C ASP A 54 27.89 23.62 -3.77
N ALA A 55 27.46 24.23 -4.87
CA ALA A 55 26.78 25.53 -4.87
C ALA A 55 25.45 25.43 -4.07
N ALA A 56 24.67 24.38 -4.26
CA ALA A 56 23.44 24.13 -3.52
C ALA A 56 23.68 24.01 -2.01
N ARG A 57 24.65 23.16 -1.59
CA ARG A 57 25.01 23.03 -0.17
C ARG A 57 25.57 24.31 0.43
N GLY A 58 26.38 25.04 -0.33
CA GLY A 58 26.93 26.33 0.06
C GLY A 58 25.84 27.38 0.35
N HIS A 59 24.83 27.49 -0.52
CA HIS A 59 23.68 28.35 -0.28
C HIS A 59 22.93 27.99 1.02
N LEU A 60 22.64 26.70 1.23
CA LEU A 60 21.96 26.25 2.42
C LEU A 60 22.76 26.54 3.70
N ALA A 61 24.10 26.45 3.64
CA ALA A 61 24.99 26.77 4.73
C ALA A 61 25.03 28.31 5.00
N ASP A 62 25.13 29.13 3.95
CA ASP A 62 25.14 30.59 4.05
C ASP A 62 23.82 31.14 4.62
N LYS A 63 22.69 30.47 4.38
CA LYS A 63 21.35 30.85 4.84
C LYS A 63 20.85 29.97 5.99
N LYS A 64 21.72 29.56 6.89
CA LYS A 64 21.45 28.68 8.02
C LYS A 64 20.27 29.13 8.89
N SER A 65 20.07 30.42 9.09
CA SER A 65 18.94 30.95 9.87
C SER A 65 17.58 30.66 9.23
N ARG A 66 17.51 30.61 7.87
CA ARG A 66 16.29 30.26 7.13
C ARG A 66 16.06 28.76 7.10
N TYR A 67 17.08 28.00 6.71
CA TYR A 67 16.91 26.57 6.42
C TYR A 67 17.06 25.67 7.64
N ARG A 68 17.69 26.15 8.71
CA ARG A 68 17.89 25.38 9.96
C ARG A 68 18.66 24.07 9.76
N ILE A 69 19.45 23.95 8.68
CA ILE A 69 20.34 22.81 8.40
C ILE A 69 21.71 23.13 9.01
N ALA A 70 22.14 22.31 9.96
CA ALA A 70 23.33 22.61 10.73
C ALA A 70 24.63 22.48 9.91
N ASP A 71 24.75 21.43 9.12
CA ASP A 71 25.92 21.09 8.31
C ASP A 71 25.51 20.48 6.96
N PRO A 72 25.11 21.29 5.96
CA PRO A 72 24.70 20.80 4.65
C PRO A 72 25.75 19.99 3.91
N ALA A 73 27.05 20.22 4.16
CA ALA A 73 28.12 19.49 3.51
C ALA A 73 28.19 18.03 3.98
N ARG A 74 28.01 17.81 5.27
CA ARG A 74 27.99 16.47 5.89
C ARG A 74 26.66 15.76 5.73
N ASP A 75 25.56 16.49 5.94
CA ASP A 75 24.23 15.89 6.13
C ASP A 75 23.44 15.77 4.82
N LEU A 76 23.91 16.36 3.71
CA LEU A 76 23.21 16.34 2.43
C LEU A 76 24.09 15.80 1.30
N LYS A 77 23.76 14.61 0.81
CA LYS A 77 24.41 13.96 -0.34
C LYS A 77 23.61 14.26 -1.62
N ALA A 78 24.27 14.76 -2.67
CA ALA A 78 23.63 14.90 -3.96
C ALA A 78 23.28 13.51 -4.55
N VAL A 79 22.02 13.32 -4.91
CA VAL A 79 21.50 12.10 -5.55
C VAL A 79 21.10 12.35 -6.99
N GLN A 80 20.76 13.60 -7.34
CA GLN A 80 20.46 13.97 -8.71
C GLN A 80 20.86 15.41 -8.96
N SER A 81 21.42 15.70 -10.15
CA SER A 81 21.64 17.04 -10.67
C SER A 81 21.21 17.06 -12.13
N VAL A 82 20.23 17.91 -12.44
CA VAL A 82 19.67 18.06 -13.79
C VAL A 82 19.93 19.47 -14.27
N THR A 83 20.43 19.63 -15.49
CA THR A 83 20.64 20.92 -16.15
C THR A 83 19.79 20.99 -17.41
N THR A 84 18.91 22.01 -17.47
CA THR A 84 18.07 22.26 -18.64
C THR A 84 18.24 23.72 -19.05
N GLY A 85 19.03 23.95 -20.11
CA GLY A 85 19.41 25.31 -20.50
C GLY A 85 20.15 26.03 -19.36
N PRO A 86 19.69 27.21 -18.92
CA PRO A 86 20.31 27.92 -17.81
C PRO A 86 19.92 27.37 -16.42
N ASN A 87 18.90 26.50 -16.34
CA ASN A 87 18.37 26.03 -15.08
C ASN A 87 19.11 24.79 -14.60
N GLU A 88 19.46 24.75 -13.31
CA GLU A 88 20.07 23.63 -12.62
C GLU A 88 19.17 23.27 -11.42
N THR A 89 18.76 22.00 -11.34
CA THR A 89 18.00 21.45 -10.20
C THR A 89 18.85 20.37 -9.53
N VAL A 90 19.10 20.52 -8.22
CA VAL A 90 19.89 19.58 -7.43
C VAL A 90 19.02 18.97 -6.35
N ARG A 91 18.89 17.64 -6.32
CA ARG A 91 18.28 16.86 -5.24
C ARG A 91 19.34 16.37 -4.27
N LEU A 92 19.14 16.66 -3.01
CA LEU A 92 20.04 16.38 -1.90
C LEU A 92 19.35 15.42 -0.94
N GLN A 93 19.89 14.21 -0.76
CA GLN A 93 19.41 13.23 0.21
C GLN A 93 19.99 13.50 1.59
N GLN A 94 19.13 13.59 2.59
CA GLN A 94 19.55 13.75 3.99
C GLN A 94 20.19 12.47 4.51
N LYS A 95 21.33 12.65 5.19
CA LYS A 95 22.01 11.64 6.01
C LYS A 95 21.90 12.01 7.49
N HIS A 96 21.60 11.02 8.31
CA HIS A 96 21.73 11.14 9.77
C HIS A 96 22.87 10.24 10.25
N LYS A 97 23.98 10.85 10.71
CA LYS A 97 25.20 10.09 11.11
C LYS A 97 25.66 9.09 10.04
N GLY A 98 25.56 9.45 8.77
CA GLY A 98 25.94 8.61 7.62
C GLY A 98 24.84 7.70 7.06
N VAL A 99 23.76 7.46 7.79
CA VAL A 99 22.61 6.63 7.36
C VAL A 99 21.58 7.48 6.61
N ASP A 100 20.99 6.95 5.54
CA ASP A 100 19.96 7.63 4.76
C ASP A 100 18.69 7.83 5.59
N VAL A 101 18.06 9.01 5.43
CA VAL A 101 16.76 9.33 6.04
C VAL A 101 15.68 9.17 4.98
N LEU A 102 14.72 8.27 5.21
CA LEU A 102 13.62 8.06 4.26
C LEU A 102 12.86 9.37 4.02
N GLY A 103 12.71 9.74 2.74
CA GLY A 103 12.02 10.95 2.33
C GLY A 103 12.68 12.26 2.78
N GLY A 104 13.82 12.19 3.45
CA GLY A 104 14.64 13.35 3.76
C GLY A 104 15.36 13.84 2.50
N GLN A 105 14.62 14.50 1.61
CA GLN A 105 15.18 15.11 0.41
C GLN A 105 14.91 16.59 0.35
N TYR A 106 15.92 17.35 -0.09
CA TYR A 106 15.83 18.80 -0.26
C TYR A 106 16.32 19.18 -1.66
N VAL A 107 15.48 19.90 -2.38
CA VAL A 107 15.73 20.30 -3.77
C VAL A 107 16.15 21.76 -3.78
N VAL A 108 17.23 22.10 -4.50
CA VAL A 108 17.70 23.47 -4.73
C VAL A 108 17.65 23.76 -6.23
N ARG A 109 16.88 24.78 -6.60
CA ARG A 109 16.76 25.28 -7.98
C ARG A 109 17.64 26.50 -8.16
N MET A 110 18.40 26.50 -9.26
CA MET A 110 19.34 27.58 -9.58
C MET A 110 19.24 27.95 -11.05
N GLU A 111 19.55 29.19 -11.37
CA GLU A 111 19.88 29.66 -12.72
C GLU A 111 21.38 29.90 -12.83
N LYS A 112 21.99 29.45 -13.94
CA LYS A 112 23.39 29.73 -14.28
C LYS A 112 23.45 30.65 -15.46
N LYS A 113 23.99 31.86 -15.26
CA LYS A 113 24.18 32.84 -16.31
C LYS A 113 25.56 33.49 -16.14
N ASP A 114 26.32 33.58 -17.23
CA ASP A 114 27.66 34.21 -17.27
C ASP A 114 28.63 33.69 -16.18
N GLY A 115 28.62 32.37 -15.99
CA GLY A 115 29.43 31.66 -14.99
C GLY A 115 28.97 31.83 -13.53
N LYS A 116 27.94 32.65 -13.27
CA LYS A 116 27.35 32.86 -11.94
C LYS A 116 26.11 32.04 -11.73
N ARG A 117 25.94 31.48 -10.53
CA ARG A 117 24.73 30.77 -10.12
C ARG A 117 23.89 31.64 -9.19
N VAL A 118 22.58 31.62 -9.41
CA VAL A 118 21.59 32.33 -8.59
C VAL A 118 20.56 31.30 -8.16
N VAL A 119 20.38 31.11 -6.84
CA VAL A 119 19.30 30.26 -6.30
C VAL A 119 17.97 30.98 -6.50
N THR A 120 17.02 30.28 -7.11
CA THR A 120 15.66 30.80 -7.39
C THR A 120 14.63 30.23 -6.45
N GLY A 121 14.93 29.13 -5.78
CA GLY A 121 14.06 28.55 -4.78
C GLY A 121 14.54 27.19 -4.26
N THR A 122 13.90 26.71 -3.20
CA THR A 122 14.16 25.41 -2.62
C THR A 122 12.84 24.74 -2.24
N SER A 123 12.82 23.41 -2.17
CA SER A 123 11.66 22.65 -1.69
C SER A 123 12.07 21.32 -1.08
N GLY A 124 11.16 20.70 -0.31
CA GLY A 124 11.36 19.36 0.23
C GLY A 124 11.38 19.30 1.75
N LYS A 125 11.90 18.21 2.27
CA LYS A 125 11.89 17.89 3.70
C LYS A 125 13.31 17.64 4.20
N TYR A 126 13.70 18.33 5.28
CA TYR A 126 14.88 18.05 6.06
C TYR A 126 14.49 17.98 7.53
N PHE A 127 14.71 16.85 8.15
CA PHE A 127 14.27 16.54 9.52
C PHE A 127 15.35 16.97 10.52
N THR A 128 15.06 17.99 11.29
CA THR A 128 16.01 18.63 12.23
C THR A 128 16.03 17.99 13.61
N ALA A 129 15.00 17.20 13.96
CA ALA A 129 14.83 16.63 15.31
C ALA A 129 15.46 15.23 15.47
N LEU A 130 16.19 14.71 14.48
CA LEU A 130 16.74 13.37 14.52
C LEU A 130 17.90 13.29 15.52
N THR A 131 17.78 12.39 16.50
CA THR A 131 18.79 12.12 17.54
C THR A 131 19.14 10.65 17.69
N THR A 132 18.39 9.74 17.04
CA THR A 132 18.54 8.28 17.14
C THR A 132 19.99 7.83 16.91
N GLY A 133 20.37 6.71 17.57
CA GLY A 133 21.60 5.99 17.28
C GLY A 133 21.56 5.32 15.92
N THR A 134 22.72 4.89 15.40
CA THR A 134 22.86 4.18 14.13
C THR A 134 23.41 2.77 14.27
N THR A 135 23.48 2.25 15.50
CA THR A 135 23.88 0.88 15.80
C THR A 135 22.63 0.02 15.98
N PRO A 136 22.40 -1.03 15.17
CA PRO A 136 21.28 -1.92 15.34
C PRO A 136 21.47 -2.86 16.53
N GLU A 137 20.38 -3.21 17.22
CA GLU A 137 20.33 -4.25 18.25
C GLU A 137 19.79 -5.57 17.65
N VAL A 138 19.02 -5.48 16.56
CA VAL A 138 18.46 -6.61 15.81
C VAL A 138 19.42 -7.04 14.72
N SER A 139 19.70 -8.34 14.64
CA SER A 139 20.55 -8.88 13.56
C SER A 139 19.85 -8.76 12.20
N GLU A 140 20.65 -8.76 11.13
CA GLU A 140 20.14 -8.71 9.76
C GLU A 140 19.23 -9.93 9.45
N GLU A 141 19.63 -11.12 9.91
CA GLU A 141 18.88 -12.36 9.72
C GLU A 141 17.50 -12.28 10.40
N LEU A 142 17.43 -11.77 11.62
CA LEU A 142 16.16 -11.59 12.33
C LEU A 142 15.29 -10.55 11.64
N ALA A 143 15.87 -9.45 11.16
CA ALA A 143 15.14 -8.43 10.41
C ALA A 143 14.55 -9.00 9.11
N VAL A 144 15.32 -9.81 8.37
CA VAL A 144 14.83 -10.52 7.17
C VAL A 144 13.68 -11.47 7.53
N GLN A 145 13.82 -12.27 8.59
CA GLN A 145 12.78 -13.17 9.07
C GLN A 145 11.49 -12.40 9.43
N ARG A 146 11.63 -11.25 10.13
CA ARG A 146 10.50 -10.38 10.48
C ARG A 146 9.81 -9.78 9.26
N ALA A 147 10.58 -9.31 8.29
CA ALA A 147 10.06 -8.76 7.04
C ALA A 147 9.27 -9.81 6.24
N VAL A 148 9.82 -11.01 6.06
CA VAL A 148 9.15 -12.13 5.40
C VAL A 148 7.88 -12.51 6.16
N GLY A 149 7.94 -12.66 7.48
CA GLY A 149 6.78 -12.98 8.32
C GLY A 149 5.68 -11.92 8.26
N ALA A 150 6.04 -10.64 8.27
CA ALA A 150 5.06 -9.54 8.14
C ALA A 150 4.37 -9.54 6.77
N THR A 151 5.15 -9.80 5.71
CA THR A 151 4.60 -9.91 4.35
C THR A 151 3.67 -11.12 4.24
N LEU A 152 4.07 -12.29 4.74
CA LEU A 152 3.21 -13.49 4.78
C LEU A 152 1.92 -13.24 5.56
N ALA A 153 2.00 -12.56 6.71
CA ALA A 153 0.82 -12.21 7.51
C ALA A 153 -0.13 -11.26 6.76
N GLN A 154 0.40 -10.37 5.94
CA GLN A 154 -0.41 -9.43 5.14
C GLN A 154 -1.11 -10.12 3.97
N ILE A 155 -0.40 -10.98 3.20
CA ILE A 155 -0.93 -11.60 1.99
C ILE A 155 -1.65 -12.92 2.27
N GLY A 156 -1.15 -13.77 3.16
CA GLY A 156 -1.65 -15.13 3.43
C GLY A 156 -2.23 -15.35 4.83
N GLY A 157 -2.09 -14.38 5.74
CA GLY A 157 -2.41 -14.54 7.17
C GLY A 157 -3.90 -14.65 7.50
N LYS A 158 -4.77 -14.43 6.54
CA LYS A 158 -6.24 -14.40 6.74
C LYS A 158 -6.92 -15.77 6.57
N LYS A 159 -6.21 -16.78 6.07
CA LYS A 159 -6.77 -18.13 5.81
C LYS A 159 -5.76 -19.22 6.18
N LEU A 160 -6.26 -20.37 6.65
CA LEU A 160 -5.49 -21.60 6.79
C LEU A 160 -5.83 -22.50 5.60
N THR A 161 -4.84 -23.04 4.90
CA THR A 161 -5.02 -23.87 3.71
C THR A 161 -4.78 -25.36 4.01
N ALA A 162 -5.34 -26.26 3.20
CA ALA A 162 -5.22 -27.71 3.34
C ALA A 162 -3.85 -28.30 2.91
N ALA A 163 -2.81 -27.47 2.79
CA ALA A 163 -1.48 -27.95 2.46
C ALA A 163 -0.89 -28.78 3.62
N LYS A 164 -0.10 -29.82 3.28
CA LYS A 164 0.62 -30.62 4.28
C LYS A 164 1.49 -29.71 5.14
N PRO A 165 1.20 -29.55 6.44
CA PRO A 165 2.07 -28.77 7.32
C PRO A 165 3.46 -29.41 7.37
N GLY A 166 4.53 -28.58 7.36
CA GLY A 166 5.91 -29.06 7.47
C GLY A 166 6.50 -29.76 6.23
N GLY A 167 5.83 -29.69 5.08
CA GLY A 167 6.47 -30.06 3.81
C GLY A 167 7.69 -29.14 3.57
N LYS A 168 8.84 -29.71 3.11
CA LYS A 168 10.02 -28.95 2.70
C LYS A 168 9.78 -28.16 1.39
N ALA A 169 8.61 -27.50 1.25
CA ALA A 169 8.38 -26.57 0.18
C ALA A 169 9.40 -25.40 0.34
N LYS A 170 10.04 -25.01 -0.76
CA LYS A 170 10.82 -23.77 -0.75
C LYS A 170 9.92 -22.64 -0.24
N PRO A 171 10.44 -21.73 0.62
CA PRO A 171 9.67 -20.57 1.04
C PRO A 171 9.12 -19.85 -0.20
N SER A 172 7.83 -19.55 -0.22
CA SER A 172 7.20 -18.79 -1.32
C SER A 172 7.75 -17.36 -1.41
N LEU A 173 8.28 -16.85 -0.31
CA LEU A 173 8.90 -15.53 -0.19
C LEU A 173 10.34 -15.62 0.27
N SER A 174 11.16 -14.67 -0.18
CA SER A 174 12.53 -14.46 0.27
C SER A 174 12.77 -12.98 0.56
N GLY A 175 13.57 -12.68 1.58
CA GLY A 175 13.96 -11.32 1.94
C GLY A 175 15.42 -11.06 1.61
N THR A 176 15.71 -9.84 1.14
CA THR A 176 17.08 -9.34 0.92
C THR A 176 17.27 -8.05 1.71
N ALA A 177 18.23 -8.01 2.62
CA ALA A 177 18.59 -6.80 3.34
C ALA A 177 19.21 -5.76 2.40
N ARG A 178 18.81 -4.50 2.56
CA ARG A 178 19.28 -3.34 1.77
C ARG A 178 20.12 -2.37 2.60
N GLY A 179 20.28 -2.66 3.88
CA GLY A 179 21.03 -1.83 4.83
C GLY A 179 20.14 -0.99 5.74
N LEU A 180 20.79 -0.09 6.47
CA LEU A 180 20.13 0.75 7.46
C LEU A 180 19.48 2.00 6.84
N VAL A 181 18.30 2.34 7.32
CA VAL A 181 17.57 3.56 6.96
C VAL A 181 16.93 4.16 8.22
N VAL A 182 16.97 5.48 8.37
CA VAL A 182 16.27 6.18 9.43
C VAL A 182 14.90 6.64 8.92
N LEU A 183 13.83 6.17 9.57
CA LEU A 183 12.49 6.73 9.35
C LEU A 183 12.35 8.03 10.17
N PRO A 184 11.85 9.13 9.55
CA PRO A 184 11.82 10.43 10.21
C PRO A 184 10.58 10.60 11.13
N LYS A 185 10.43 9.69 12.08
CA LYS A 185 9.38 9.74 13.11
C LYS A 185 10.00 10.22 14.42
N GLY A 186 9.56 11.37 14.95
CA GLY A 186 10.10 11.94 16.20
C GLY A 186 11.61 12.10 16.18
N ALA A 187 12.30 11.47 17.14
CA ALA A 187 13.77 11.44 17.22
C ALA A 187 14.45 10.61 16.11
N GLY A 188 13.66 9.96 15.26
CA GLY A 188 14.10 9.03 14.24
C GLY A 188 14.01 7.57 14.70
N VAL A 189 13.53 6.70 13.84
CA VAL A 189 13.53 5.24 14.06
C VAL A 189 14.57 4.62 13.13
N LEU A 190 15.63 4.04 13.70
CA LEU A 190 16.59 3.28 12.92
C LEU A 190 15.94 1.97 12.46
N THR A 191 16.00 1.66 11.19
CA THR A 191 15.43 0.44 10.62
C THR A 191 16.44 -0.33 9.78
N GLN A 192 16.24 -1.65 9.69
CA GLN A 192 16.77 -2.50 8.64
C GLN A 192 15.77 -2.46 7.47
N HIS A 193 16.20 -1.98 6.32
CA HIS A 193 15.40 -2.03 5.10
C HIS A 193 15.57 -3.39 4.45
N VAL A 194 14.45 -4.08 4.18
CA VAL A 194 14.40 -5.41 3.56
C VAL A 194 13.45 -5.38 2.39
N THR A 195 13.91 -5.80 1.22
CA THR A 195 13.05 -6.10 0.08
C THR A 195 12.63 -7.56 0.15
N VAL A 196 11.33 -7.82 0.23
CA VAL A 196 10.74 -9.17 0.22
C VAL A 196 10.17 -9.45 -1.18
N ARG A 197 10.60 -10.57 -1.77
CA ARG A 197 10.19 -11.02 -3.11
C ARG A 197 9.67 -12.43 -3.07
N GLY A 198 8.77 -12.75 -3.99
CA GLY A 198 8.24 -14.09 -4.12
C GLY A 198 6.93 -14.14 -4.88
N THR A 199 6.14 -15.12 -4.54
CA THR A 199 4.79 -15.32 -5.09
C THR A 199 3.84 -15.49 -3.91
N ASP A 200 2.72 -14.80 -3.95
CA ASP A 200 1.62 -15.04 -3.02
C ASP A 200 1.08 -16.45 -3.27
N PRO A 201 1.18 -17.37 -2.30
CA PRO A 201 0.78 -18.76 -2.51
C PRO A 201 -0.73 -18.93 -2.72
N ALA A 202 -1.55 -17.97 -2.29
CA ALA A 202 -3.00 -18.02 -2.41
C ALA A 202 -3.49 -17.49 -3.77
N THR A 203 -2.90 -16.39 -4.24
CA THR A 203 -3.40 -15.68 -5.44
C THR A 203 -2.47 -15.81 -6.66
N GLY A 204 -1.27 -16.40 -6.51
CA GLY A 204 -0.27 -16.47 -7.57
C GLY A 204 0.33 -15.12 -7.96
N GLN A 205 -0.07 -14.03 -7.31
CA GLN A 205 0.44 -12.70 -7.64
C GLN A 205 1.92 -12.55 -7.27
N PRO A 206 2.70 -11.79 -8.06
CA PRO A 206 4.07 -11.47 -7.69
C PRO A 206 4.09 -10.60 -6.44
N VAL A 207 5.01 -10.91 -5.55
CA VAL A 207 5.27 -10.12 -4.32
C VAL A 207 6.59 -9.39 -4.48
N LEU A 208 6.52 -8.08 -4.29
CA LEU A 208 7.68 -7.19 -4.13
C LEU A 208 7.30 -6.18 -3.05
N HIS A 209 7.74 -6.43 -1.81
CA HIS A 209 7.45 -5.55 -0.69
C HIS A 209 8.71 -4.91 -0.17
N GLU A 210 8.64 -3.61 0.10
CA GLU A 210 9.64 -2.85 0.82
C GLU A 210 9.22 -2.82 2.30
N VAL A 211 10.03 -3.40 3.17
CA VAL A 211 9.74 -3.54 4.60
C VAL A 211 10.85 -2.91 5.41
N TYR A 212 10.49 -2.02 6.32
CA TYR A 212 11.39 -1.33 7.24
C TYR A 212 11.16 -1.88 8.64
N VAL A 213 12.13 -2.66 9.11
CA VAL A 213 12.08 -3.35 10.40
C VAL A 213 12.85 -2.52 11.42
N ASP A 214 12.20 -2.16 12.53
CA ASP A 214 12.83 -1.41 13.62
C ASP A 214 14.10 -2.14 14.11
N ALA A 215 15.23 -1.46 14.04
CA ALA A 215 16.53 -2.06 14.30
C ALA A 215 16.82 -2.29 15.81
N LYS A 216 15.89 -1.85 16.68
CA LYS A 216 15.98 -2.07 18.13
C LYS A 216 15.07 -3.22 18.60
N SER A 217 13.84 -3.29 18.06
CA SER A 217 12.81 -4.22 18.53
C SER A 217 12.49 -5.36 17.54
N GLY A 218 12.83 -5.21 16.25
CA GLY A 218 12.43 -6.13 15.19
C GLY A 218 10.99 -6.00 14.72
N TYR A 219 10.29 -4.92 15.09
CA TYR A 219 8.93 -4.64 14.61
C TYR A 219 8.95 -4.07 13.18
N PRO A 220 8.13 -4.57 12.24
CA PRO A 220 8.00 -3.99 10.90
C PRO A 220 7.18 -2.69 10.98
N VAL A 221 7.86 -1.54 11.04
CA VAL A 221 7.26 -0.22 11.27
C VAL A 221 6.66 0.43 10.03
N LEU A 222 7.06 -0.04 8.84
CA LEU A 222 6.53 0.41 7.55
C LEU A 222 6.69 -0.74 6.55
N GLN A 223 5.64 -1.01 5.79
CA GLN A 223 5.71 -1.91 4.63
C GLN A 223 4.71 -1.49 3.57
N TYR A 224 5.10 -1.64 2.31
CA TYR A 224 4.26 -1.35 1.15
C TYR A 224 4.72 -2.16 -0.07
N SER A 225 3.82 -2.34 -1.05
CA SER A 225 4.20 -2.97 -2.32
C SER A 225 5.11 -2.06 -3.15
N GLY A 226 6.17 -2.60 -3.70
CA GLY A 226 7.00 -1.95 -4.72
C GLY A 226 6.44 -2.09 -6.13
N ILE A 227 5.42 -2.96 -6.33
CA ILE A 227 4.70 -3.08 -7.60
C ILE A 227 3.61 -2.02 -7.64
N LYS A 228 3.63 -1.19 -8.67
CA LYS A 228 2.63 -0.13 -8.90
C LYS A 228 1.68 -0.65 -9.97
N THR A 229 0.40 -0.75 -9.65
CA THR A 229 -0.63 -1.39 -10.49
C THR A 229 -1.61 -0.37 -11.03
N PHE A 230 -2.15 -0.60 -12.23
CA PHE A 230 -3.19 0.24 -12.83
C PHE A 230 -4.48 0.30 -11.99
N GLY A 231 -4.80 -0.78 -11.31
CA GLY A 231 -5.96 -0.86 -10.42
C GLY A 231 -5.82 -2.00 -9.42
N THR A 232 -6.77 -2.10 -8.48
CA THR A 232 -6.85 -3.27 -7.61
C THR A 232 -7.08 -4.51 -8.47
N PRO A 233 -6.28 -5.60 -8.32
CA PRO A 233 -6.45 -6.80 -9.13
C PRO A 233 -7.88 -7.33 -9.06
N LYS A 234 -8.54 -7.45 -10.20
CA LYS A 234 -9.81 -8.20 -10.29
C LYS A 234 -9.46 -9.68 -10.31
N THR A 235 -9.84 -10.43 -9.29
CA THR A 235 -9.61 -11.87 -9.21
C THR A 235 -10.43 -12.58 -10.28
N ALA A 236 -9.75 -13.19 -11.25
CA ALA A 236 -10.41 -14.13 -12.14
C ALA A 236 -10.67 -15.44 -11.39
N THR A 237 -11.86 -15.97 -11.47
CA THR A 237 -12.23 -17.28 -10.92
C THR A 237 -11.50 -18.40 -11.68
N ALA A 238 -10.54 -19.06 -11.05
CA ALA A 238 -9.78 -20.15 -11.65
C ALA A 238 -9.54 -21.30 -10.70
N LYS A 239 -9.71 -22.51 -11.22
CA LYS A 239 -9.28 -23.75 -10.59
C LYS A 239 -7.77 -23.90 -10.79
N ALA A 240 -6.98 -23.84 -9.73
CA ALA A 240 -5.56 -24.13 -9.77
C ALA A 240 -5.31 -25.62 -9.80
N THR A 241 -4.68 -26.11 -10.84
CA THR A 241 -3.94 -27.37 -10.81
C THR A 241 -2.47 -27.03 -10.72
N ALA A 242 -1.90 -27.16 -9.54
CA ALA A 242 -0.48 -26.90 -9.31
C ALA A 242 0.38 -28.00 -9.95
N THR A 243 1.11 -27.65 -11.02
CA THR A 243 2.29 -28.42 -11.45
C THR A 243 3.26 -27.47 -12.14
N GLY A 244 4.41 -27.24 -11.52
CA GLY A 244 5.52 -26.53 -12.16
C GLY A 244 6.52 -25.93 -11.18
N GLU A 245 7.62 -26.62 -10.93
CA GLU A 245 8.76 -26.07 -10.19
C GLU A 245 9.42 -24.94 -11.00
N ALA A 246 9.30 -23.70 -10.53
CA ALA A 246 10.07 -22.58 -11.06
C ALA A 246 11.47 -22.57 -10.45
N LYS A 247 12.50 -22.76 -11.23
CA LYS A 247 13.89 -22.48 -10.88
C LYS A 247 14.09 -20.97 -10.80
N ALA A 248 14.61 -20.50 -9.69
CA ALA A 248 15.04 -19.12 -9.52
C ALA A 248 16.16 -18.80 -10.53
N ALA A 249 15.88 -17.92 -11.48
CA ALA A 249 16.86 -17.37 -12.36
C ALA A 249 17.48 -16.11 -11.73
N GLY A 250 18.79 -15.95 -11.91
CA GLY A 250 19.58 -14.86 -11.36
C GLY A 250 19.24 -13.50 -11.95
N GLU A 251 19.61 -12.49 -11.23
CA GLU A 251 19.54 -11.09 -11.65
C GLU A 251 20.48 -10.88 -12.84
N GLY A 252 19.92 -10.59 -14.03
CA GLY A 252 20.70 -10.22 -15.21
C GLY A 252 19.83 -9.47 -16.18
N GLU A 253 20.08 -8.16 -16.32
CA GLU A 253 19.67 -7.48 -17.54
C GLU A 253 20.26 -8.22 -18.75
N PRO A 254 19.49 -8.38 -19.84
CA PRO A 254 20.03 -8.92 -21.08
C PRO A 254 21.22 -8.05 -21.52
N ALA A 255 22.39 -8.66 -21.65
CA ALA A 255 23.60 -7.97 -22.08
C ALA A 255 23.35 -7.28 -23.42
N GLY A 256 23.80 -6.03 -23.51
CA GLY A 256 23.63 -5.16 -24.66
C GLY A 256 23.94 -5.84 -25.98
N GLY A 257 23.04 -5.65 -26.93
CA GLY A 257 23.16 -6.17 -28.28
C GLY A 257 24.34 -5.59 -29.06
N PRO A 258 24.69 -6.26 -30.14
CA PRO A 258 25.86 -5.94 -30.95
C PRO A 258 25.73 -4.65 -31.77
N ALA A 259 26.87 -4.21 -32.26
CA ALA A 259 27.12 -2.96 -32.98
C ALA A 259 26.13 -2.62 -34.10
N LYS A 260 25.88 -1.31 -34.21
CA LYS A 260 25.24 -0.55 -35.32
C LYS A 260 24.41 -1.33 -36.34
N HIS A 261 23.09 -1.38 -36.08
CA HIS A 261 22.13 -1.67 -37.13
C HIS A 261 21.04 -0.59 -37.13
N PRO A 262 20.70 0.03 -38.29
CA PRO A 262 19.61 0.97 -38.38
C PRO A 262 18.28 0.24 -38.06
N GLY A 263 17.37 0.92 -37.33
CA GLY A 263 16.00 0.44 -37.14
C GLY A 263 15.30 0.27 -38.50
N VAL A 264 14.35 -0.63 -38.54
CA VAL A 264 13.50 -0.90 -39.71
C VAL A 264 12.09 -0.38 -39.42
N ALA A 265 11.48 0.32 -40.36
CA ALA A 265 10.08 0.67 -40.29
C ALA A 265 9.21 -0.54 -40.63
N GLY A 266 8.20 -0.80 -39.83
CA GLY A 266 7.19 -1.81 -40.07
C GLY A 266 5.79 -1.32 -39.72
N SER A 267 4.84 -2.22 -39.68
CA SER A 267 3.46 -1.90 -39.32
C SER A 267 2.78 -3.03 -38.58
N GLY A 268 1.70 -2.70 -37.86
CA GLY A 268 0.82 -3.66 -37.21
C GLY A 268 -0.59 -3.11 -37.10
N VAL A 269 -1.54 -4.00 -36.86
CA VAL A 269 -2.93 -3.64 -36.61
C VAL A 269 -3.18 -3.64 -35.11
N LYS A 270 -3.59 -2.52 -34.55
CA LYS A 270 -4.00 -2.40 -33.15
C LYS A 270 -5.29 -3.19 -32.87
N TYR A 271 -5.59 -3.38 -31.61
CA TYR A 271 -6.79 -4.09 -31.17
C TYR A 271 -8.09 -3.43 -31.65
N ASP A 272 -8.09 -2.11 -31.85
CA ASP A 272 -9.21 -1.34 -32.41
C ASP A 272 -9.34 -1.44 -33.95
N GLY A 273 -8.46 -2.19 -34.60
CA GLY A 273 -8.43 -2.35 -36.07
C GLY A 273 -7.61 -1.28 -36.81
N THR A 274 -7.07 -0.29 -36.12
CA THR A 274 -6.24 0.76 -36.73
C THR A 274 -4.86 0.24 -37.10
N THR A 275 -4.42 0.44 -38.35
CA THR A 275 -3.04 0.14 -38.76
C THR A 275 -2.11 1.26 -38.31
N VAL A 276 -1.01 0.90 -37.66
CA VAL A 276 0.00 1.83 -37.15
C VAL A 276 1.40 1.48 -37.60
N GLU A 277 2.27 2.49 -37.68
CA GLU A 277 3.71 2.31 -37.95
C GLU A 277 4.42 1.88 -36.66
N LEU A 278 5.38 0.96 -36.80
CA LEU A 278 6.20 0.42 -35.73
C LEU A 278 7.69 0.60 -36.05
N GLY A 279 8.48 1.00 -35.04
CA GLY A 279 9.93 0.91 -35.10
C GLY A 279 10.37 -0.52 -34.81
N LEU A 280 11.13 -1.15 -35.68
CA LEU A 280 11.54 -2.55 -35.59
C LEU A 280 13.05 -2.70 -35.74
N PHE A 281 13.52 -3.90 -35.40
CA PHE A 281 14.87 -4.35 -35.70
C PHE A 281 14.82 -5.70 -36.40
N PHE A 282 15.71 -5.93 -37.38
CA PHE A 282 15.87 -7.25 -38.03
C PHE A 282 16.96 -8.05 -37.31
N ASP A 283 16.53 -9.03 -36.51
CA ASP A 283 17.44 -9.96 -35.85
C ASP A 283 17.93 -11.02 -36.84
N THR A 284 19.17 -10.90 -37.24
CA THR A 284 19.80 -11.80 -38.23
C THR A 284 19.98 -13.21 -37.68
N ALA A 285 20.14 -13.39 -36.37
CA ALA A 285 20.29 -14.71 -35.73
C ALA A 285 18.97 -15.48 -35.73
N ARG A 286 17.84 -14.78 -35.52
CA ARG A 286 16.47 -15.34 -35.59
C ARG A 286 15.94 -15.37 -37.03
N GLY A 287 16.47 -14.52 -37.90
CA GLY A 287 15.92 -14.26 -39.23
C GLY A 287 14.50 -13.67 -39.17
N GLU A 288 14.28 -12.76 -38.24
CA GLU A 288 12.96 -12.18 -37.92
C GLU A 288 13.05 -10.67 -37.67
N TYR A 289 11.96 -9.98 -37.99
CA TYR A 289 11.73 -8.62 -37.53
C TYR A 289 11.19 -8.70 -36.10
N VAL A 290 11.84 -8.00 -35.15
CA VAL A 290 11.45 -7.99 -33.73
C VAL A 290 10.99 -6.61 -33.34
N MET A 291 10.06 -6.58 -32.37
CA MET A 291 9.56 -5.33 -31.76
C MET A 291 10.60 -4.72 -30.83
N ASN A 292 11.60 -4.09 -31.46
CA ASN A 292 12.75 -3.48 -30.84
C ASN A 292 13.05 -2.17 -31.60
N ASP A 293 12.59 -1.03 -31.06
CA ASP A 293 12.64 0.27 -31.70
C ASP A 293 13.97 0.97 -31.46
N HIS A 294 14.80 1.00 -32.48
CA HIS A 294 16.08 1.71 -32.52
C HIS A 294 15.96 3.16 -33.00
N SER A 295 14.77 3.61 -33.43
CA SER A 295 14.60 4.94 -34.04
C SER A 295 14.61 6.10 -33.04
N ARG A 296 14.37 5.83 -31.74
CA ARG A 296 14.14 6.87 -30.74
C ARG A 296 15.36 7.21 -29.91
N MET A 297 16.00 6.27 -29.22
CA MET A 297 17.09 6.57 -28.29
C MET A 297 18.37 5.76 -28.56
N TRP A 298 18.42 4.96 -29.62
CA TRP A 298 19.59 4.15 -29.97
C TRP A 298 20.87 4.97 -30.15
N ASP A 299 20.80 6.11 -30.85
CA ASP A 299 21.97 6.94 -31.11
C ASP A 299 22.54 7.60 -29.86
N THR A 300 21.69 7.91 -28.87
CA THR A 300 22.07 8.66 -27.68
C THR A 300 22.49 7.78 -26.50
N SER A 301 21.73 6.73 -26.17
CA SER A 301 21.97 5.88 -25.00
C SER A 301 22.32 4.43 -25.34
N LYS A 302 22.17 4.01 -26.61
CA LYS A 302 22.24 2.61 -27.07
C LYS A 302 21.12 1.72 -26.50
N ASN A 303 20.10 2.32 -25.92
CA ASN A 303 18.92 1.65 -25.44
C ASN A 303 17.77 1.73 -26.44
N VAL A 304 16.73 0.95 -26.23
CA VAL A 304 15.64 0.74 -27.17
C VAL A 304 14.31 0.62 -26.43
N ILE A 305 13.21 0.70 -27.20
CA ILE A 305 11.87 0.32 -26.74
C ILE A 305 11.62 -1.09 -27.23
N SER A 306 11.44 -2.04 -26.30
CA SER A 306 11.24 -3.47 -26.63
C SER A 306 9.89 -3.97 -26.13
N THR A 307 9.27 -4.84 -26.95
CA THR A 307 8.04 -5.56 -26.55
C THR A 307 8.30 -7.06 -26.59
N TRP A 308 8.04 -7.72 -25.44
CA TRP A 308 8.42 -9.10 -25.16
C TRP A 308 7.18 -10.00 -25.13
N ASP A 309 7.28 -11.18 -25.70
CA ASP A 309 6.22 -12.19 -25.68
C ASP A 309 6.30 -13.01 -24.40
N THR A 310 5.29 -12.86 -23.56
CA THR A 310 5.17 -13.59 -22.30
C THR A 310 3.96 -14.54 -22.26
N ARG A 311 3.39 -14.86 -23.41
CA ARG A 311 2.31 -15.85 -23.48
C ARG A 311 2.77 -17.20 -22.95
N GLY A 312 1.92 -17.85 -22.16
CA GLY A 312 2.26 -19.09 -21.45
C GLY A 312 3.18 -18.89 -20.23
N LYS A 313 3.42 -17.64 -19.83
CA LYS A 313 4.08 -17.29 -18.57
C LYS A 313 3.09 -16.74 -17.58
N ASP A 314 3.21 -17.15 -16.34
CA ASP A 314 2.44 -16.58 -15.27
C ASP A 314 3.06 -15.25 -14.79
N VAL A 315 2.19 -14.36 -14.32
CA VAL A 315 2.57 -13.05 -13.78
C VAL A 315 3.61 -13.18 -12.65
N SER A 316 3.55 -14.27 -11.87
CA SER A 316 4.51 -14.60 -10.82
C SER A 316 5.92 -14.92 -11.37
N GLU A 317 6.06 -15.35 -12.63
CA GLU A 317 7.35 -15.62 -13.25
C GLU A 317 8.04 -14.35 -13.77
N VAL A 318 7.27 -13.34 -14.12
CA VAL A 318 7.76 -12.14 -14.80
C VAL A 318 7.70 -10.87 -13.95
N GLY A 319 6.82 -10.81 -12.94
CA GLY A 319 6.67 -9.63 -12.08
C GLY A 319 7.70 -9.54 -10.96
N GLY A 320 7.75 -8.37 -10.28
CA GLY A 320 8.64 -8.15 -9.14
C GLY A 320 10.13 -8.13 -9.50
N GLY A 321 10.47 -7.64 -10.69
CA GLY A 321 11.84 -7.54 -11.18
C GLY A 321 12.41 -8.84 -11.78
N ARG A 322 11.58 -9.88 -11.98
CA ARG A 322 12.03 -11.15 -12.56
C ARG A 322 12.10 -11.10 -14.08
N TRP A 323 13.12 -11.75 -14.64
CA TRP A 323 13.31 -11.99 -16.06
C TRP A 323 13.49 -13.49 -16.31
N PRO A 324 12.46 -14.20 -16.85
CA PRO A 324 12.59 -15.63 -17.15
C PRO A 324 13.63 -15.90 -18.24
N GLU A 325 14.36 -17.00 -18.12
CA GLU A 325 15.25 -17.45 -19.19
C GLU A 325 14.49 -17.74 -20.48
N GLY A 326 15.09 -17.39 -21.62
CA GLY A 326 14.54 -17.66 -22.95
C GLY A 326 13.39 -16.75 -23.35
N LEU A 327 13.09 -15.68 -22.59
CA LEU A 327 12.15 -14.64 -23.01
C LEU A 327 12.67 -13.97 -24.28
N LYS A 328 11.78 -13.74 -25.24
CA LYS A 328 12.13 -13.17 -26.55
C LYS A 328 11.23 -11.97 -26.85
N GLU A 329 11.79 -11.00 -27.55
CA GLU A 329 11.01 -9.93 -28.18
C GLU A 329 9.99 -10.54 -29.14
N PHE A 330 8.82 -9.90 -29.22
CA PHE A 330 7.79 -10.31 -30.17
C PHE A 330 8.32 -10.20 -31.60
N GLY A 331 8.27 -11.29 -32.35
CA GLY A 331 8.91 -11.41 -33.67
C GLY A 331 7.97 -11.85 -34.77
N SER A 332 8.33 -11.49 -36.02
CA SER A 332 7.62 -11.89 -37.25
C SER A 332 8.60 -12.08 -38.41
N LYS A 333 8.27 -12.97 -39.34
CA LYS A 333 9.03 -13.15 -40.60
C LYS A 333 8.87 -12.00 -41.59
N SER A 334 7.86 -11.13 -41.34
CA SER A 334 7.55 -9.95 -42.13
C SER A 334 7.60 -8.70 -41.27
N PRO A 335 7.94 -7.51 -41.79
CA PRO A 335 7.84 -6.26 -41.03
C PRO A 335 6.40 -5.82 -40.79
N GLN A 336 5.42 -6.57 -41.25
CA GLN A 336 3.99 -6.40 -40.95
C GLN A 336 3.59 -7.42 -39.89
N PHE A 337 3.12 -6.93 -38.72
CA PHE A 337 2.64 -7.76 -37.63
C PHE A 337 1.13 -7.99 -37.78
N GLY A 338 0.74 -9.27 -37.85
CA GLY A 338 -0.63 -9.69 -38.06
C GLY A 338 -1.41 -9.92 -36.77
N LYS A 339 -2.56 -10.62 -36.90
CA LYS A 339 -3.53 -10.87 -35.84
C LYS A 339 -2.95 -11.46 -34.57
N ASP A 340 -1.95 -12.33 -34.65
CA ASP A 340 -1.30 -12.96 -33.49
C ASP A 340 -0.68 -11.89 -32.56
N ALA A 341 0.01 -10.91 -33.12
CA ALA A 341 0.59 -9.80 -32.38
C ALA A 341 -0.48 -8.83 -31.82
N THR A 342 -1.56 -8.62 -32.58
CA THR A 342 -2.72 -7.84 -32.15
C THR A 342 -3.40 -8.49 -30.94
N ASP A 343 -3.72 -9.78 -31.05
CA ASP A 343 -4.41 -10.53 -29.99
C ASP A 343 -3.59 -10.61 -28.69
N ALA A 344 -2.28 -10.67 -28.80
CA ALA A 344 -1.35 -10.62 -27.67
C ALA A 344 -1.20 -9.21 -27.05
N GLY A 345 -1.72 -8.16 -27.71
CA GLY A 345 -1.53 -6.76 -27.32
C GLY A 345 -0.15 -6.20 -27.60
N ALA A 346 0.67 -6.92 -28.40
CA ALA A 346 2.04 -6.53 -28.68
C ALA A 346 2.13 -5.28 -29.56
N VAL A 347 1.24 -5.17 -30.56
CA VAL A 347 1.19 -4.00 -31.44
C VAL A 347 0.84 -2.75 -30.66
N ASP A 348 -0.20 -2.84 -29.83
CA ASP A 348 -0.67 -1.71 -29.02
C ASP A 348 0.40 -1.29 -28.01
N ALA A 349 1.00 -2.24 -27.26
CA ALA A 349 2.05 -1.96 -26.29
C ALA A 349 3.27 -1.27 -26.93
N HIS A 350 3.74 -1.78 -28.08
CA HIS A 350 4.91 -1.24 -28.76
C HIS A 350 4.69 0.16 -29.32
N TRP A 351 3.53 0.36 -29.99
CA TRP A 351 3.12 1.65 -30.51
C TRP A 351 2.90 2.68 -29.39
N ALA A 352 2.17 2.28 -28.31
CA ALA A 352 1.88 3.14 -27.18
C ALA A 352 3.14 3.57 -26.44
N ALA A 353 4.07 2.65 -26.17
CA ALA A 353 5.35 2.98 -25.53
C ALA A 353 6.13 4.03 -26.35
N GLY A 354 6.11 3.91 -27.69
CA GLY A 354 6.68 4.93 -28.57
C GLY A 354 5.97 6.29 -28.47
N LYS A 355 4.62 6.31 -28.38
CA LYS A 355 3.84 7.55 -28.21
C LYS A 355 4.13 8.25 -26.89
N VAL A 356 4.20 7.49 -25.80
CA VAL A 356 4.53 8.01 -24.45
C VAL A 356 5.96 8.57 -24.42
N TYR A 357 6.94 7.84 -25.00
CA TYR A 357 8.30 8.36 -25.14
C TYR A 357 8.32 9.69 -25.92
N ASP A 358 7.63 9.73 -27.06
CA ASP A 358 7.57 10.92 -27.92
C ASP A 358 6.93 12.11 -27.21
N TYR A 359 5.89 11.88 -26.41
CA TYR A 359 5.25 12.92 -25.60
C TYR A 359 6.24 13.52 -24.60
N TYR A 360 6.85 12.70 -23.76
CA TYR A 360 7.82 13.18 -22.76
C TYR A 360 9.03 13.87 -23.42
N LYS A 361 9.50 13.35 -24.55
CA LYS A 361 10.62 13.94 -25.29
C LYS A 361 10.26 15.30 -25.91
N LYS A 362 9.10 15.40 -26.57
CA LYS A 362 8.68 16.60 -27.31
C LYS A 362 8.15 17.70 -26.41
N VAL A 363 7.31 17.34 -25.41
CA VAL A 363 6.64 18.31 -24.54
C VAL A 363 7.55 18.77 -23.39
N HIS A 364 8.34 17.84 -22.85
CA HIS A 364 9.13 18.05 -21.64
C HIS A 364 10.65 17.95 -21.85
N SER A 365 11.10 17.64 -23.05
CA SER A 365 12.52 17.39 -23.36
C SER A 365 13.14 16.27 -22.52
N ARG A 366 12.31 15.33 -22.04
CA ARG A 366 12.74 14.19 -21.21
C ARG A 366 13.11 13.01 -22.10
N ASP A 367 14.32 12.49 -21.91
CA ASP A 367 14.84 11.35 -22.66
C ASP A 367 14.56 10.06 -21.90
N SER A 368 13.47 9.38 -22.24
CA SER A 368 12.97 8.16 -21.56
C SER A 368 12.52 8.41 -20.10
N LEU A 369 12.24 7.32 -19.36
CA LEU A 369 11.63 7.36 -18.03
C LEU A 369 12.58 7.95 -16.97
N ASP A 370 13.88 7.77 -17.12
CA ASP A 370 14.90 8.30 -16.20
C ASP A 370 15.47 9.67 -16.64
N GLY A 371 15.08 10.18 -17.80
CA GLY A 371 15.63 11.40 -18.41
C GLY A 371 17.01 11.23 -19.02
N ARG A 372 17.51 10.00 -19.17
CA ARG A 372 18.86 9.68 -19.66
C ARG A 372 18.86 8.54 -20.68
N GLY A 373 17.70 8.19 -21.21
CA GLY A 373 17.56 7.16 -22.24
C GLY A 373 17.57 5.73 -21.71
N MET A 374 17.01 5.45 -20.53
CA MET A 374 16.87 4.06 -20.07
C MET A 374 16.00 3.23 -21.04
N ALA A 375 16.29 1.94 -21.15
CA ALA A 375 15.49 1.01 -21.96
C ALA A 375 14.04 0.96 -21.47
N ILE A 376 13.10 0.88 -22.42
CA ILE A 376 11.67 0.75 -22.13
C ILE A 376 11.24 -0.65 -22.55
N ASN A 377 10.79 -1.45 -21.58
CA ASN A 377 10.41 -2.83 -21.81
C ASN A 377 8.94 -3.06 -21.46
N SER A 378 8.17 -3.60 -22.41
CA SER A 378 6.77 -3.98 -22.27
C SER A 378 6.63 -5.50 -22.42
N LEU A 379 6.12 -6.17 -21.40
CA LEU A 379 5.84 -7.60 -21.39
C LEU A 379 4.34 -7.80 -21.60
N VAL A 380 3.93 -8.57 -22.62
CA VAL A 380 2.52 -8.70 -23.00
C VAL A 380 2.03 -10.15 -22.99
N GLY A 381 0.75 -10.33 -22.63
CA GLY A 381 0.09 -11.62 -22.70
C GLY A 381 0.31 -12.52 -21.47
N VAL A 382 0.69 -11.95 -20.32
CA VAL A 382 0.83 -12.74 -19.08
C VAL A 382 -0.51 -13.30 -18.61
N THR A 383 -0.44 -14.44 -17.94
CA THR A 383 -1.57 -15.12 -17.31
C THR A 383 -1.39 -15.16 -15.79
N ASN A 384 -2.40 -15.61 -15.06
CA ASN A 384 -2.31 -15.93 -13.64
C ASN A 384 -2.80 -17.37 -13.45
N PHE A 385 -1.95 -18.29 -12.99
CA PHE A 385 -2.22 -19.74 -12.95
C PHE A 385 -2.73 -20.30 -14.30
N GLY A 386 -2.18 -19.80 -15.41
CA GLY A 386 -2.63 -20.18 -16.75
C GLY A 386 -3.99 -19.60 -17.16
N MET A 387 -4.60 -18.76 -16.34
CA MET A 387 -5.88 -18.08 -16.59
C MET A 387 -5.68 -16.63 -17.05
N PRO A 388 -6.70 -16.01 -17.65
CA PRO A 388 -6.66 -14.60 -18.01
C PRO A 388 -6.25 -13.72 -16.82
N TYR A 389 -5.38 -12.73 -17.08
CA TYR A 389 -4.96 -11.73 -16.12
C TYR A 389 -5.47 -10.35 -16.57
N VAL A 390 -6.26 -9.69 -15.71
CA VAL A 390 -6.88 -8.39 -15.99
C VAL A 390 -6.25 -7.35 -15.07
N ASN A 391 -4.98 -7.01 -15.33
CA ASN A 391 -4.28 -5.89 -14.72
C ASN A 391 -3.04 -5.53 -15.53
N ALA A 392 -2.47 -4.36 -15.24
CA ALA A 392 -1.16 -3.92 -15.70
C ALA A 392 -0.38 -3.37 -14.52
N PHE A 393 0.95 -3.32 -14.61
CA PHE A 393 1.79 -2.75 -13.56
C PHE A 393 3.18 -2.38 -14.03
N TRP A 394 3.78 -1.38 -13.36
CA TRP A 394 5.21 -1.10 -13.34
C TRP A 394 5.87 -1.77 -12.14
N ASP A 395 6.97 -2.50 -12.33
CA ASP A 395 7.66 -3.24 -11.26
C ASP A 395 9.03 -2.65 -10.86
N GLY A 396 9.30 -1.40 -11.25
CA GLY A 396 10.58 -0.72 -11.06
C GLY A 396 11.56 -0.91 -12.22
N THR A 397 11.30 -1.85 -13.13
CA THR A 397 12.21 -2.17 -14.27
C THR A 397 11.52 -2.27 -15.61
N LYS A 398 10.24 -2.61 -15.63
CA LYS A 398 9.45 -2.86 -16.84
C LYS A 398 7.95 -2.75 -16.58
N MET A 399 7.19 -2.59 -17.65
CA MET A 399 5.74 -2.71 -17.64
C MET A 399 5.34 -4.14 -17.95
N VAL A 400 4.29 -4.63 -17.27
CA VAL A 400 3.70 -5.95 -17.50
C VAL A 400 2.20 -5.79 -17.75
N TYR A 401 1.71 -6.35 -18.86
CA TYR A 401 0.32 -6.23 -19.29
C TYR A 401 -0.34 -7.60 -19.37
N GLY A 402 -1.47 -7.77 -18.70
CA GLY A 402 -2.30 -8.96 -18.80
C GLY A 402 -3.02 -9.05 -20.14
N GLY A 403 -3.31 -10.28 -20.57
CA GLY A 403 -3.98 -10.57 -21.84
C GLY A 403 -5.48 -10.23 -21.87
N GLY A 404 -6.04 -9.73 -20.75
CA GLY A 404 -7.48 -9.51 -20.63
C GLY A 404 -8.27 -10.82 -20.49
N ASP A 405 -9.59 -10.74 -20.62
CA ASP A 405 -10.51 -11.88 -20.50
C ASP A 405 -11.72 -11.78 -21.45
N ALA A 406 -12.85 -12.39 -21.08
CA ALA A 406 -14.09 -12.31 -21.87
C ALA A 406 -14.71 -10.90 -21.85
N GLU A 407 -14.51 -10.13 -20.79
CA GLU A 407 -15.03 -8.76 -20.63
C GLU A 407 -14.04 -7.71 -21.11
N PHE A 408 -12.75 -7.90 -20.83
CA PHE A 408 -11.67 -6.95 -21.10
C PHE A 408 -10.76 -7.39 -22.26
N LYS A 409 -10.33 -6.45 -23.05
CA LYS A 409 -9.23 -6.58 -24.01
C LYS A 409 -7.90 -6.76 -23.26
N THR A 410 -6.81 -7.03 -23.97
CA THR A 410 -5.47 -6.90 -23.38
C THR A 410 -5.27 -5.50 -22.79
N LEU A 411 -4.59 -5.40 -21.64
CA LEU A 411 -4.47 -4.12 -20.92
C LEU A 411 -3.65 -3.07 -21.65
N SER A 412 -2.79 -3.50 -22.55
CA SER A 412 -2.03 -2.61 -23.45
C SER A 412 -2.85 -1.99 -24.58
N ALA A 413 -4.12 -2.43 -24.79
CA ALA A 413 -4.98 -1.94 -25.84
C ALA A 413 -5.47 -0.48 -25.63
N ASP A 414 -5.33 0.06 -24.41
CA ASP A 414 -5.62 1.45 -24.13
C ASP A 414 -4.33 2.23 -23.86
N LEU A 415 -4.15 3.34 -24.60
CA LEU A 415 -2.93 4.16 -24.50
C LEU A 415 -2.79 4.83 -23.13
N ASP A 416 -3.90 5.15 -22.47
CA ASP A 416 -3.88 5.74 -21.14
C ASP A 416 -3.29 4.80 -20.09
N VAL A 417 -3.57 3.47 -20.18
CA VAL A 417 -2.97 2.45 -19.33
C VAL A 417 -1.46 2.38 -19.54
N VAL A 418 -1.00 2.34 -20.80
CA VAL A 418 0.45 2.30 -21.10
C VAL A 418 1.12 3.59 -20.62
N GLY A 419 0.47 4.74 -20.82
CA GLY A 419 0.94 6.04 -20.35
C GLY A 419 1.03 6.13 -18.84
N HIS A 420 0.04 5.58 -18.12
CA HIS A 420 0.00 5.49 -16.66
C HIS A 420 1.19 4.65 -16.13
N GLU A 421 1.37 3.43 -16.62
CA GLU A 421 2.45 2.55 -16.16
C GLU A 421 3.84 3.15 -16.42
N MET A 422 4.05 3.72 -17.60
CA MET A 422 5.31 4.40 -17.93
C MET A 422 5.53 5.65 -17.06
N THR A 423 4.47 6.36 -16.69
CA THR A 423 4.58 7.53 -15.82
C THR A 423 5.01 7.17 -14.40
N HIS A 424 4.68 5.98 -13.88
CA HIS A 424 5.28 5.49 -12.64
C HIS A 424 6.81 5.44 -12.72
N GLY A 425 7.38 5.03 -13.87
CA GLY A 425 8.81 5.08 -14.10
C GLY A 425 9.36 6.52 -14.10
N VAL A 426 8.60 7.49 -14.64
CA VAL A 426 8.96 8.91 -14.57
C VAL A 426 8.92 9.43 -13.13
N VAL A 427 7.90 9.11 -12.35
CA VAL A 427 7.78 9.49 -10.93
C VAL A 427 8.93 8.91 -10.12
N GLU A 428 9.25 7.63 -10.31
CA GLU A 428 10.33 6.94 -9.61
C GLU A 428 11.70 7.58 -9.88
N ASN A 429 11.95 7.98 -11.11
CA ASN A 429 13.18 8.65 -11.52
C ASN A 429 13.15 10.20 -11.37
N SER A 430 12.22 10.75 -10.61
CA SER A 430 12.14 12.19 -10.32
C SER A 430 11.80 12.44 -8.84
N ALA A 431 10.56 12.64 -8.45
CA ALA A 431 10.16 12.84 -7.07
C ALA A 431 10.33 11.59 -6.20
N ASN A 432 10.28 10.42 -6.79
CA ASN A 432 10.35 9.11 -6.13
C ASN A 432 9.34 8.98 -4.97
N LEU A 433 8.09 9.37 -5.24
CA LEU A 433 7.01 9.35 -4.26
C LEU A 433 6.85 7.93 -3.69
N VAL A 434 6.96 7.80 -2.38
CA VAL A 434 6.78 6.51 -1.67
C VAL A 434 5.37 5.98 -1.94
N TYR A 435 5.27 4.73 -2.40
CA TYR A 435 4.02 4.15 -2.87
C TYR A 435 3.13 3.67 -1.69
N ALA A 436 2.83 4.60 -0.77
CA ALA A 436 2.02 4.35 0.41
C ALA A 436 1.26 5.60 0.89
N GLY A 437 -0.01 5.45 1.27
CA GLY A 437 -0.86 6.53 1.78
C GLY A 437 -0.95 7.71 0.81
N GLN A 438 -0.94 8.95 1.32
CA GLN A 438 -1.10 10.14 0.47
C GLN A 438 0.02 10.32 -0.58
N SER A 439 1.26 9.93 -0.28
CA SER A 439 2.35 10.03 -1.27
C SER A 439 2.16 9.00 -2.41
N GLY A 440 1.64 7.82 -2.08
CA GLY A 440 1.26 6.84 -3.09
C GLY A 440 0.04 7.28 -3.91
N ALA A 441 -0.97 7.89 -3.28
CA ALA A 441 -2.12 8.46 -3.98
C ALA A 441 -1.72 9.63 -4.90
N LEU A 442 -0.70 10.40 -4.52
CA LEU A 442 -0.12 11.44 -5.38
C LEU A 442 0.65 10.82 -6.56
N ASN A 443 1.37 9.70 -6.34
CA ASN A 443 2.04 8.94 -7.40
C ASN A 443 1.01 8.44 -8.44
N GLU A 444 -0.08 7.83 -7.98
CA GLU A 444 -1.21 7.39 -8.82
C GLU A 444 -1.86 8.57 -9.56
N ALA A 445 -2.15 9.67 -8.86
CA ALA A 445 -2.80 10.84 -9.46
C ALA A 445 -1.99 11.44 -10.61
N ILE A 446 -0.66 11.45 -10.50
CA ILE A 446 0.24 11.92 -11.56
C ILE A 446 0.29 10.93 -12.71
N ALA A 447 0.30 9.62 -12.41
CA ALA A 447 0.27 8.57 -13.41
C ALA A 447 -1.06 8.61 -14.21
N ASP A 448 -2.18 8.75 -13.51
CA ASP A 448 -3.51 8.93 -14.12
C ASP A 448 -3.57 10.17 -15.02
N TYR A 449 -3.09 11.31 -14.49
CA TYR A 449 -3.12 12.58 -15.23
C TYR A 449 -2.34 12.49 -16.55
N PHE A 450 -1.07 12.04 -16.51
CA PHE A 450 -0.26 11.98 -17.73
C PHE A 450 -0.68 10.84 -18.65
N GLY A 451 -1.10 9.69 -18.11
CA GLY A 451 -1.64 8.59 -18.92
C GLY A 451 -2.82 9.06 -19.78
N ASN A 452 -3.80 9.68 -19.13
CA ASN A 452 -4.99 10.19 -19.81
C ASN A 452 -4.68 11.39 -20.73
N ALA A 453 -3.84 12.33 -20.29
CA ALA A 453 -3.42 13.47 -21.11
C ALA A 453 -2.78 13.03 -22.42
N ILE A 454 -1.91 12.02 -22.39
CA ILE A 454 -1.24 11.45 -23.57
C ILE A 454 -2.26 10.80 -24.51
N ALA A 455 -3.22 10.04 -23.95
CA ALA A 455 -4.25 9.36 -24.76
C ALA A 455 -5.19 10.35 -25.44
N VAL A 456 -5.70 11.35 -24.71
CA VAL A 456 -6.58 12.42 -25.23
C VAL A 456 -5.88 13.23 -26.33
N ASP A 457 -4.59 13.55 -26.13
CA ASP A 457 -3.81 14.29 -27.12
C ASP A 457 -3.54 13.46 -28.40
N ALA A 458 -3.18 12.17 -28.21
CA ALA A 458 -2.95 11.26 -29.35
C ALA A 458 -4.22 10.98 -30.15
N ALA A 459 -5.38 10.94 -29.49
CA ALA A 459 -6.70 10.78 -30.15
C ALA A 459 -7.22 12.08 -30.76
N GLY A 460 -6.62 13.24 -30.46
CA GLY A 460 -7.17 14.55 -30.86
C GLY A 460 -8.53 14.86 -30.22
N MET A 461 -8.88 14.21 -29.11
CA MET A 461 -10.15 14.38 -28.41
C MET A 461 -10.25 15.79 -27.82
N SER A 462 -11.45 16.39 -27.84
CA SER A 462 -11.67 17.68 -27.16
C SER A 462 -11.58 17.53 -25.64
N MET A 463 -11.15 18.58 -24.94
CA MET A 463 -11.23 18.62 -23.47
C MET A 463 -12.68 18.72 -22.97
N ASP A 464 -13.59 19.27 -23.81
CA ASP A 464 -15.03 19.33 -23.52
C ASP A 464 -15.76 18.00 -23.79
N ASP A 465 -15.06 16.96 -24.29
CA ASP A 465 -15.66 15.65 -24.49
C ASP A 465 -15.93 15.00 -23.13
N PRO A 466 -17.17 14.56 -22.86
CA PRO A 466 -17.52 13.98 -21.56
C PRO A 466 -16.71 12.73 -21.21
N ASP A 467 -16.11 12.06 -22.20
CA ASP A 467 -15.28 10.87 -21.98
C ASP A 467 -13.77 11.19 -21.88
N ALA A 468 -13.37 12.47 -22.01
CA ALA A 468 -11.95 12.86 -21.96
C ALA A 468 -11.29 12.58 -20.61
N GLY A 469 -12.04 12.59 -19.51
CA GLY A 469 -11.54 12.27 -18.16
C GLY A 469 -11.46 10.79 -17.82
N LEU A 470 -11.94 9.90 -18.70
CA LEU A 470 -12.06 8.47 -18.41
C LEU A 470 -10.73 7.75 -18.59
N LEU A 471 -10.34 6.95 -17.59
CA LEU A 471 -9.14 6.13 -17.60
C LEU A 471 -9.50 4.64 -17.77
N GLY A 472 -8.90 3.97 -18.75
CA GLY A 472 -9.21 2.58 -19.11
C GLY A 472 -10.56 2.40 -19.79
N GLY A 473 -11.15 3.49 -20.31
CA GLY A 473 -12.49 3.48 -20.89
C GLY A 473 -12.64 2.58 -22.11
N ASN A 474 -11.56 2.37 -22.86
CA ASN A 474 -11.57 1.58 -24.08
C ASN A 474 -11.21 0.11 -23.87
N LEU A 475 -10.98 -0.35 -22.64
CA LEU A 475 -10.58 -1.72 -22.34
C LEU A 475 -11.70 -2.74 -22.50
N CYS A 476 -12.97 -2.36 -22.30
CA CYS A 476 -14.07 -3.32 -22.40
C CYS A 476 -14.38 -3.70 -23.85
N ARG A 477 -14.83 -4.95 -24.02
CA ARG A 477 -15.22 -5.48 -25.32
C ARG A 477 -16.60 -5.02 -25.77
N THR A 478 -17.53 -4.80 -24.81
CA THR A 478 -18.95 -4.55 -25.09
C THR A 478 -19.56 -3.37 -24.32
N LYS A 479 -18.90 -2.87 -23.28
CA LYS A 479 -19.37 -1.74 -22.49
C LYS A 479 -18.98 -0.41 -23.14
N THR A 480 -19.77 0.64 -22.87
CA THR A 480 -19.36 2.01 -23.25
C THR A 480 -18.16 2.45 -22.43
N PRO A 481 -17.38 3.46 -22.90
CA PRO A 481 -16.21 3.96 -22.16
C PRO A 481 -16.54 4.32 -20.70
N ARG A 482 -17.64 5.03 -20.45
CA ARG A 482 -18.09 5.42 -19.11
C ARG A 482 -18.47 4.23 -18.21
N GLN A 483 -19.00 3.15 -18.78
CA GLN A 483 -19.30 1.92 -18.03
C GLN A 483 -18.08 1.06 -17.78
N CYS A 484 -17.03 1.24 -18.57
CA CYS A 484 -15.80 0.47 -18.53
C CYS A 484 -14.75 1.11 -17.64
N ALA A 485 -14.64 2.43 -17.63
CA ALA A 485 -13.58 3.19 -16.98
C ALA A 485 -13.33 2.77 -15.53
N PHE A 486 -12.08 2.66 -15.18
CA PHE A 486 -11.63 2.37 -13.81
C PHE A 486 -11.71 3.61 -12.93
N ARG A 487 -11.42 4.78 -13.50
CA ARG A 487 -11.47 6.09 -12.83
C ARG A 487 -11.96 7.15 -13.82
N ASP A 488 -12.56 8.21 -13.29
CA ASP A 488 -12.97 9.40 -14.03
C ASP A 488 -12.30 10.63 -13.39
N LEU A 489 -11.41 11.29 -14.10
CA LEU A 489 -10.71 12.49 -13.64
C LEU A 489 -11.62 13.72 -13.70
N ASN A 490 -12.72 13.64 -14.43
CA ASN A 490 -13.68 14.72 -14.65
C ASN A 490 -15.07 14.39 -14.08
N ASP A 491 -15.14 13.70 -12.96
CA ASP A 491 -16.43 13.33 -12.34
C ASP A 491 -17.14 14.51 -11.65
N GLY A 492 -16.43 15.62 -11.41
CA GLY A 492 -16.92 16.83 -10.75
C GLY A 492 -17.38 16.64 -9.30
N ALA A 493 -17.24 15.42 -8.76
CA ALA A 493 -17.77 15.02 -7.47
C ALA A 493 -16.68 14.59 -6.47
N THR A 494 -15.55 14.06 -6.93
CA THR A 494 -14.49 13.54 -6.06
C THR A 494 -13.69 14.67 -5.44
N THR A 495 -13.83 14.84 -4.13
CA THR A 495 -13.17 15.89 -3.35
C THR A 495 -12.50 15.28 -2.11
N SER A 496 -11.78 16.09 -1.34
CA SER A 496 -11.21 15.67 -0.05
C SER A 496 -12.25 15.11 0.93
N LYS A 497 -13.54 15.45 0.77
CA LYS A 497 -14.64 14.83 1.52
C LYS A 497 -14.83 13.35 1.19
N ASN A 498 -14.31 12.89 0.06
CA ASN A 498 -14.34 11.51 -0.38
C ASN A 498 -13.08 10.74 0.03
N PHE A 499 -12.11 11.40 0.69
CA PHE A 499 -10.91 10.74 1.19
C PHE A 499 -11.26 9.55 2.08
N LEU A 500 -10.58 8.44 1.82
CA LEU A 500 -10.77 7.18 2.51
C LEU A 500 -9.50 6.85 3.30
N GLY A 501 -9.61 6.89 4.63
CA GLY A 501 -8.52 6.42 5.50
C GLY A 501 -8.52 4.89 5.52
N VAL A 502 -7.46 4.30 4.98
CA VAL A 502 -7.28 2.85 4.90
C VAL A 502 -5.91 2.43 5.43
N SER A 503 -5.79 1.17 5.82
CA SER A 503 -4.52 0.59 6.25
C SER A 503 -3.56 0.38 5.07
N PHE A 504 -2.26 0.27 5.35
CA PHE A 504 -1.28 -0.06 4.30
C PHE A 504 -1.45 -1.49 3.75
N ALA A 505 -2.17 -2.35 4.46
CA ALA A 505 -2.54 -3.67 3.95
C ALA A 505 -3.63 -3.63 2.87
N SER A 506 -4.38 -2.53 2.82
CA SER A 506 -5.44 -2.31 1.84
C SER A 506 -5.02 -1.21 0.89
N ASP A 507 -4.84 -1.52 -0.39
CA ASP A 507 -4.48 -0.56 -1.43
C ASP A 507 -3.29 0.34 -1.04
N ASN A 508 -2.26 -0.22 -0.39
CA ASN A 508 -1.10 0.52 0.15
C ASN A 508 -1.45 1.80 0.94
N GLY A 509 -2.59 1.82 1.62
CA GLY A 509 -3.10 3.00 2.32
C GLY A 509 -3.97 3.90 1.43
N GLY A 510 -4.67 3.32 0.45
CA GLY A 510 -5.64 4.00 -0.41
C GLY A 510 -5.02 4.74 -1.58
N VAL A 511 -3.97 4.20 -2.19
CA VAL A 511 -3.25 4.89 -3.28
C VAL A 511 -4.15 5.07 -4.52
N HIS A 512 -4.91 4.05 -4.93
CA HIS A 512 -5.88 4.17 -6.04
C HIS A 512 -7.20 4.83 -5.58
N LEU A 513 -7.66 4.48 -4.38
CA LEU A 513 -8.94 4.96 -3.83
C LEU A 513 -8.99 6.48 -3.66
N ASN A 514 -7.84 7.12 -3.44
CA ASN A 514 -7.75 8.54 -3.16
C ASN A 514 -7.11 9.36 -4.30
N SER A 515 -6.58 8.71 -5.37
CA SER A 515 -5.83 9.40 -6.43
C SER A 515 -6.66 10.48 -7.13
N THR A 516 -7.93 10.20 -7.42
CA THR A 516 -8.82 11.08 -8.18
C THR A 516 -9.13 12.40 -7.46
N ILE A 517 -8.94 12.49 -6.15
CA ILE A 517 -9.02 13.77 -5.42
C ILE A 517 -7.98 14.76 -5.96
N PHE A 518 -6.78 14.30 -6.28
CA PHE A 518 -5.69 15.15 -6.76
C PHE A 518 -5.63 15.21 -8.30
N SER A 519 -5.81 14.07 -8.99
CA SER A 519 -5.82 14.05 -10.46
C SER A 519 -6.99 14.83 -11.04
N GLY A 520 -8.14 14.87 -10.38
CA GLY A 520 -9.28 15.72 -10.75
C GLY A 520 -8.92 17.21 -10.72
N ALA A 521 -8.25 17.66 -9.65
CA ALA A 521 -7.78 19.05 -9.58
C ALA A 521 -6.77 19.40 -10.69
N LEU A 522 -5.90 18.47 -11.08
CA LEU A 522 -4.99 18.65 -12.22
C LEU A 522 -5.76 18.67 -13.56
N TRP A 523 -6.81 17.87 -13.67
CA TRP A 523 -7.65 17.81 -14.87
C TRP A 523 -8.42 19.13 -15.08
N ASP A 524 -9.03 19.68 -14.03
CA ASP A 524 -9.64 21.01 -14.05
C ASP A 524 -8.66 22.09 -14.54
N ILE A 525 -7.41 22.04 -14.05
CA ILE A 525 -6.36 22.96 -14.49
C ILE A 525 -6.09 22.80 -15.98
N ARG A 526 -6.13 21.55 -16.51
CA ARG A 526 -5.88 21.27 -17.93
C ARG A 526 -7.02 21.76 -18.83
N GLU A 527 -8.24 21.65 -18.37
CA GLU A 527 -9.42 22.18 -19.07
C GLU A 527 -9.37 23.72 -19.14
N ASP A 528 -9.11 24.36 -18.02
CA ASP A 528 -9.15 25.82 -17.90
C ASP A 528 -7.92 26.54 -18.51
N LEU A 529 -6.71 25.97 -18.40
CA LEU A 529 -5.46 26.62 -18.89
C LEU A 529 -4.99 26.10 -20.24
N GLY A 530 -5.58 25.00 -20.71
CA GLY A 530 -5.18 24.28 -21.91
C GLY A 530 -3.97 23.37 -21.70
N ARG A 531 -3.89 22.36 -22.55
CA ARG A 531 -3.00 21.18 -22.48
C ARG A 531 -1.55 21.54 -22.21
N THR A 532 -0.93 22.35 -23.07
CA THR A 532 0.51 22.62 -23.04
C THR A 532 0.95 23.30 -21.75
N LEU A 533 0.15 24.25 -21.23
CA LEU A 533 0.53 24.98 -20.01
C LEU A 533 0.32 24.12 -18.77
N ALA A 534 -0.82 23.43 -18.67
CA ALA A 534 -1.14 22.57 -17.55
C ALA A 534 -0.13 21.40 -17.42
N ASP A 535 0.19 20.75 -18.54
CA ASP A 535 1.15 19.65 -18.59
C ASP A 535 2.54 20.09 -18.15
N LYS A 536 2.98 21.29 -18.58
CA LYS A 536 4.27 21.87 -18.12
C LYS A 536 4.27 22.20 -16.62
N ILE A 537 3.14 22.69 -16.08
CA ILE A 537 3.01 22.98 -14.65
C ILE A 537 3.10 21.68 -13.85
N ALA A 538 2.31 20.64 -14.21
CA ALA A 538 2.30 19.36 -13.52
C ALA A 538 3.66 18.66 -13.59
N TYR A 539 4.29 18.62 -14.76
CA TYR A 539 5.62 18.02 -14.96
C TYR A 539 6.70 18.76 -14.15
N LYS A 540 6.68 20.09 -14.17
CA LYS A 540 7.64 20.90 -13.41
C LYS A 540 7.45 20.69 -11.90
N ALA A 541 6.19 20.60 -11.43
CA ALA A 541 5.89 20.32 -10.02
C ALA A 541 6.49 18.97 -9.60
N LEU A 542 6.28 17.92 -10.40
CA LEU A 542 6.82 16.59 -10.16
C LEU A 542 8.35 16.57 -10.11
N THR A 543 9.00 17.15 -11.14
CA THR A 543 10.44 16.95 -11.34
C THR A 543 11.31 17.89 -10.53
N GLU A 544 10.80 19.10 -10.19
CA GLU A 544 11.61 20.14 -9.56
C GLU A 544 11.18 20.51 -8.14
N TYR A 545 9.98 20.09 -7.68
CA TYR A 545 9.45 20.51 -6.37
C TYR A 545 9.11 19.35 -5.44
N MET A 546 8.44 18.32 -5.95
CA MET A 546 7.97 17.20 -5.12
C MET A 546 9.11 16.33 -4.61
N THR A 547 8.89 15.71 -3.45
CA THR A 547 9.84 14.83 -2.74
C THR A 547 9.12 13.58 -2.20
N PRO A 548 9.84 12.50 -1.80
CA PRO A 548 9.27 11.16 -1.62
C PRO A 548 8.11 11.04 -0.64
N LEU A 549 8.02 11.87 0.40
CA LEU A 549 6.95 11.81 1.41
C LEU A 549 5.93 12.95 1.28
N ASP A 550 5.83 13.59 0.12
CA ASP A 550 4.84 14.64 -0.09
C ASP A 550 3.42 14.05 -0.17
N GLY A 551 2.48 14.69 0.51
CA GLY A 551 1.05 14.43 0.42
C GLY A 551 0.33 15.47 -0.44
N PHE A 552 -1.00 15.48 -0.37
CA PHE A 552 -1.82 16.37 -1.21
C PHE A 552 -1.56 17.86 -0.97
N THR A 553 -1.32 18.27 0.28
CA THR A 553 -1.02 19.67 0.61
C THR A 553 0.32 20.12 0.01
N GLU A 554 1.37 19.31 0.14
CA GLU A 554 2.67 19.59 -0.47
C GLU A 554 2.61 19.54 -1.98
N GLY A 555 1.89 18.56 -2.56
CA GLY A 555 1.64 18.46 -4.00
C GLY A 555 0.95 19.72 -4.56
N ARG A 556 -0.12 20.19 -3.90
CA ARG A 556 -0.77 21.46 -4.25
C ARG A 556 0.20 22.63 -4.25
N ASN A 557 1.00 22.75 -3.19
CA ASN A 557 1.99 23.84 -3.08
C ASN A 557 3.05 23.76 -4.18
N ALA A 558 3.48 22.55 -4.54
CA ALA A 558 4.42 22.30 -5.64
C ALA A 558 3.84 22.74 -7.00
N VAL A 559 2.57 22.43 -7.27
CA VAL A 559 1.89 22.84 -8.53
C VAL A 559 1.73 24.35 -8.60
N ILE A 560 1.31 25.02 -7.51
CA ILE A 560 1.20 26.47 -7.43
C ILE A 560 2.57 27.14 -7.63
N ALA A 561 3.62 26.63 -7.00
CA ALA A 561 4.97 27.17 -7.14
C ALA A 561 5.53 26.93 -8.57
N ALA A 562 5.25 25.79 -9.18
CA ALA A 562 5.61 25.52 -10.57
C ALA A 562 4.93 26.50 -11.54
N ALA A 563 3.65 26.80 -11.34
CA ALA A 563 2.91 27.79 -12.12
C ALA A 563 3.53 29.19 -11.99
N LYS A 564 3.86 29.64 -10.76
CA LYS A 564 4.57 30.90 -10.51
C LYS A 564 5.93 30.95 -11.23
N ALA A 565 6.71 29.86 -11.14
CA ALA A 565 8.02 29.78 -11.80
C ALA A 565 7.92 29.81 -13.34
N LEU A 566 6.82 29.33 -13.91
CA LEU A 566 6.50 29.46 -15.34
C LEU A 566 5.96 30.85 -15.71
N LYS A 567 5.81 31.74 -14.71
CA LYS A 567 5.35 33.13 -14.88
C LYS A 567 3.96 33.22 -15.52
N VAL A 568 3.05 32.30 -15.12
CA VAL A 568 1.66 32.38 -15.56
C VAL A 568 1.02 33.71 -15.11
N SER A 569 -0.05 34.14 -15.78
CA SER A 569 -0.77 35.34 -15.39
C SER A 569 -1.41 35.18 -13.99
N ALA A 570 -1.75 36.30 -13.34
CA ALA A 570 -2.49 36.26 -12.08
C ALA A 570 -3.86 35.54 -12.22
N LYS A 571 -4.50 35.66 -13.40
CA LYS A 571 -5.73 34.96 -13.72
C LYS A 571 -5.49 33.43 -13.75
N ASP A 572 -4.45 32.97 -14.42
CA ASP A 572 -4.14 31.54 -14.55
C ASP A 572 -3.70 30.96 -13.22
N LEU A 573 -2.93 31.72 -12.42
CA LEU A 573 -2.56 31.31 -11.06
C LEU A 573 -3.79 31.13 -10.15
N ASN A 574 -4.80 32.01 -10.32
CA ASN A 574 -6.08 31.88 -9.62
C ASN A 574 -6.82 30.62 -10.05
N VAL A 575 -6.79 30.25 -11.35
CA VAL A 575 -7.33 28.96 -11.83
C VAL A 575 -6.69 27.80 -11.11
N VAL A 576 -5.36 27.70 -11.11
CA VAL A 576 -4.61 26.64 -10.41
C VAL A 576 -5.02 26.54 -8.94
N THR A 577 -5.10 27.66 -8.25
CA THR A 577 -5.45 27.66 -6.81
C THR A 577 -6.91 27.28 -6.58
N ARG A 578 -7.82 27.75 -7.43
CA ARG A 578 -9.26 27.48 -7.37
C ARG A 578 -9.57 25.99 -7.58
N SER A 579 -8.91 25.35 -8.54
CA SER A 579 -9.12 23.92 -8.83
C SER A 579 -8.81 23.05 -7.60
N PHE A 580 -7.68 23.29 -6.94
CA PHE A 580 -7.39 22.58 -5.67
C PHE A 580 -8.40 22.90 -4.56
N ASN A 581 -8.86 24.13 -4.45
CA ASN A 581 -9.87 24.51 -3.46
C ASN A 581 -11.22 23.84 -3.75
N ALA A 582 -11.61 23.70 -5.02
CA ALA A 582 -12.83 23.00 -5.46
C ALA A 582 -12.77 21.51 -5.05
N HIS A 583 -11.63 20.87 -5.24
CA HIS A 583 -11.39 19.50 -4.77
C HIS A 583 -11.14 19.40 -3.26
N GLY A 584 -11.27 20.51 -2.51
CA GLY A 584 -11.17 20.56 -1.06
C GLY A 584 -9.74 20.34 -0.53
N ILE A 585 -8.70 20.38 -1.37
CA ILE A 585 -7.31 20.29 -0.95
C ILE A 585 -6.87 21.67 -0.48
N VAL A 586 -7.30 22.02 0.73
CA VAL A 586 -6.94 23.26 1.45
C VAL A 586 -6.07 22.94 2.65
N PRO A 587 -5.34 23.92 3.24
CA PRO A 587 -4.56 23.63 4.44
C PRO A 587 -5.40 23.02 5.56
N ASN A 588 -4.92 21.92 6.17
CA ASN A 588 -5.57 21.18 7.26
C ASN A 588 -6.95 20.56 6.90
N TRP A 589 -7.17 20.22 5.64
CA TRP A 589 -8.40 19.61 5.17
C TRP A 589 -8.76 18.28 5.89
N GLU A 590 -7.76 17.55 6.37
CA GLU A 590 -7.92 16.27 7.08
C GLU A 590 -8.73 16.42 8.40
N GLN A 591 -8.78 17.63 8.97
CA GLN A 591 -9.49 17.88 10.23
C GLN A 591 -11.01 18.00 10.05
N ALA A 592 -11.52 18.03 8.83
CA ALA A 592 -12.95 18.24 8.53
C ALA A 592 -13.77 16.93 8.42
N MET A 593 -13.18 15.77 8.75
CA MET A 593 -13.82 14.45 8.58
C MET A 593 -14.75 14.15 9.76
N GLY A 594 -16.04 13.93 9.46
CA GLY A 594 -17.05 13.53 10.46
C GLY A 594 -17.10 12.02 10.69
N VAL A 595 -17.51 11.59 11.90
CA VAL A 595 -17.67 10.19 12.29
C VAL A 595 -19.07 9.90 12.82
N ASP A 596 -19.57 8.68 12.57
CA ASP A 596 -20.84 8.13 13.04
C ASP A 596 -20.55 7.02 14.08
N SER A 597 -19.87 7.37 15.16
CA SER A 597 -19.49 6.47 16.26
C SER A 597 -19.00 7.27 17.46
N ASP A 598 -19.04 6.65 18.65
CA ASP A 598 -18.52 7.23 19.87
C ASP A 598 -17.03 6.93 20.00
N GLN A 599 -16.21 7.94 20.18
CA GLN A 599 -14.77 7.78 20.33
C GLN A 599 -14.41 7.36 21.75
N LEU A 600 -13.67 6.26 21.90
CA LEU A 600 -13.13 5.76 23.15
C LEU A 600 -11.69 6.21 23.41
N LEU A 601 -10.88 6.22 22.33
CA LEU A 601 -9.49 6.67 22.36
C LEU A 601 -9.06 7.14 20.97
N GLY A 602 -8.67 8.42 20.85
CA GLY A 602 -8.29 9.01 19.57
C GLY A 602 -6.81 8.85 19.24
N LYS A 603 -6.50 9.01 17.96
CA LYS A 603 -5.14 9.06 17.40
C LYS A 603 -4.28 7.88 17.83
N LEU A 604 -4.77 6.67 17.59
CA LEU A 604 -3.99 5.46 17.89
C LEU A 604 -2.68 5.42 17.09
N ASN A 605 -2.73 5.88 15.85
CA ASN A 605 -1.65 5.77 14.87
C ASN A 605 -1.17 4.33 14.65
N VAL A 606 -2.13 3.39 14.66
CA VAL A 606 -1.91 1.94 14.55
C VAL A 606 -2.93 1.35 13.60
N TYR A 607 -2.50 0.56 12.63
CA TYR A 607 -3.38 -0.10 11.66
C TYR A 607 -3.32 -1.64 11.72
N SER A 608 -2.23 -2.19 12.22
CA SER A 608 -1.91 -3.63 12.06
C SER A 608 -1.98 -4.43 13.37
N THR A 609 -2.66 -3.92 14.39
CA THR A 609 -2.85 -4.64 15.65
C THR A 609 -4.31 -4.95 15.91
N LYS A 610 -4.59 -6.02 16.68
CA LYS A 610 -5.94 -6.38 17.08
C LYS A 610 -6.38 -5.55 18.29
N VAL A 611 -7.69 -5.48 18.48
CA VAL A 611 -8.34 -4.90 19.67
C VAL A 611 -8.96 -6.04 20.48
N GLY A 612 -8.90 -5.96 21.81
CA GLY A 612 -9.61 -6.86 22.72
C GLY A 612 -10.75 -6.16 23.44
N ALA A 613 -11.85 -6.88 23.71
CA ALA A 613 -12.91 -6.41 24.57
C ALA A 613 -13.47 -7.57 25.41
N GLY A 614 -13.81 -7.30 26.66
CA GLY A 614 -14.40 -8.26 27.58
C GLY A 614 -14.65 -7.66 28.96
N GLY A 615 -15.66 -8.15 29.68
CA GLY A 615 -15.99 -7.71 31.01
C GLY A 615 -16.26 -6.21 31.17
N GLY A 616 -16.75 -5.53 30.12
CA GLY A 616 -17.00 -4.08 30.08
C GLY A 616 -15.74 -3.23 29.92
N TRP A 617 -14.63 -3.83 29.47
CA TRP A 617 -13.36 -3.17 29.18
C TRP A 617 -12.92 -3.44 27.75
N TRP A 618 -12.16 -2.50 27.20
CA TRP A 618 -11.42 -2.65 25.95
C TRP A 618 -9.91 -2.59 26.20
N ALA A 619 -9.12 -3.19 25.32
CA ALA A 619 -7.67 -3.04 25.25
C ALA A 619 -7.24 -2.81 23.82
N THR A 620 -6.32 -1.86 23.59
CA THR A 620 -5.79 -1.52 22.27
C THR A 620 -4.33 -1.08 22.35
N SER A 621 -3.62 -1.21 21.23
CA SER A 621 -2.30 -0.59 21.07
C SER A 621 -2.45 0.87 20.67
N LYS A 622 -1.57 1.73 21.14
CA LYS A 622 -1.50 3.15 20.77
C LYS A 622 -0.06 3.63 20.77
N SER A 623 0.29 4.44 19.76
CA SER A 623 1.45 5.33 19.77
C SER A 623 1.09 6.64 20.53
N ASN A 624 1.99 7.62 20.56
CA ASN A 624 1.62 8.99 20.90
C ASN A 624 0.77 9.62 19.79
N ASP A 625 0.23 10.83 20.03
CA ASP A 625 -0.68 11.52 19.11
C ASP A 625 -0.04 11.89 17.76
N ASP A 626 1.29 11.94 17.70
CA ASP A 626 2.05 12.22 16.49
C ASP A 626 2.52 10.93 15.76
N GLY A 627 2.24 9.75 16.31
CA GLY A 627 2.66 8.45 15.74
C GLY A 627 4.16 8.20 15.77
N THR A 628 4.89 8.87 16.69
CA THR A 628 6.37 8.87 16.72
C THR A 628 6.98 7.90 17.72
N GLU A 629 6.18 7.34 18.63
CA GLU A 629 6.64 6.40 19.66
C GLU A 629 6.23 4.96 19.33
N ALA A 630 6.98 4.01 19.89
CA ALA A 630 6.60 2.60 19.88
C ALA A 630 5.26 2.40 20.57
N PHE A 631 4.51 1.37 20.14
CA PHE A 631 3.16 1.15 20.66
C PHE A 631 3.18 0.64 22.08
N SER A 632 2.33 1.24 22.92
CA SER A 632 2.00 0.76 24.26
C SER A 632 0.56 0.26 24.29
N VAL A 633 0.25 -0.70 25.18
CA VAL A 633 -1.10 -1.21 25.40
C VAL A 633 -1.83 -0.31 26.40
N TRP A 634 -3.03 0.10 25.99
CA TRP A 634 -3.96 0.88 26.79
C TRP A 634 -5.25 0.10 27.02
N ALA A 635 -5.92 0.34 28.12
CA ALA A 635 -7.25 -0.22 28.42
C ALA A 635 -8.18 0.83 29.02
N GLY A 636 -9.47 0.73 28.74
CA GLY A 636 -10.51 1.61 29.25
C GLY A 636 -11.87 0.94 29.27
N ARG A 637 -12.89 1.68 29.74
CA ARG A 637 -14.26 1.20 29.79
C ARG A 637 -14.94 1.29 28.44
N THR A 638 -15.71 0.26 28.08
CA THR A 638 -16.49 0.26 26.83
C THR A 638 -17.65 1.26 26.84
N ASP A 639 -18.08 1.73 28.03
CA ASP A 639 -19.05 2.81 28.18
C ASP A 639 -18.45 4.22 28.15
N GLY A 640 -17.14 4.32 27.86
CA GLY A 640 -16.40 5.58 27.74
C GLY A 640 -16.15 6.30 29.09
N LYS A 641 -16.55 5.71 30.21
CA LYS A 641 -16.40 6.35 31.53
C LYS A 641 -15.01 6.14 32.12
N GLY A 642 -14.45 7.21 32.65
CA GLY A 642 -13.11 7.22 33.25
C GLY A 642 -11.98 7.35 32.24
N ALA A 643 -10.79 7.68 32.73
CA ALA A 643 -9.62 7.82 31.88
C ALA A 643 -9.04 6.44 31.46
N PRO A 644 -8.60 6.27 30.24
CA PRO A 644 -7.81 5.10 29.81
C PRO A 644 -6.56 4.93 30.66
N LYS A 645 -6.15 3.68 30.86
CA LYS A 645 -4.97 3.29 31.65
C LYS A 645 -3.89 2.73 30.75
N LEU A 646 -2.63 3.13 30.97
CA LEU A 646 -1.46 2.47 30.37
C LEU A 646 -1.23 1.12 31.07
N ILE A 647 -1.21 0.04 30.30
CA ILE A 647 -1.08 -1.33 30.79
C ILE A 647 0.32 -1.86 30.61
N SER A 648 0.88 -1.77 29.39
CA SER A 648 2.24 -2.21 29.10
C SER A 648 3.29 -1.22 29.66
N PRO A 649 4.55 -1.63 29.80
CA PRO A 649 5.66 -0.68 29.93
C PRO A 649 5.72 0.25 28.70
N ASN A 650 6.20 1.47 28.89
CA ASN A 650 6.66 2.34 27.80
C ASN A 650 8.18 2.24 27.71
N ASP A 651 8.68 1.09 27.25
CA ASP A 651 10.09 0.69 27.24
C ASP A 651 10.74 0.75 25.85
N GLY A 652 10.03 1.32 24.88
CA GLY A 652 10.46 1.46 23.49
C GLY A 652 10.29 0.20 22.65
N ARG A 653 9.73 -0.88 23.22
CA ARG A 653 9.28 -2.06 22.46
C ARG A 653 7.90 -1.82 21.89
N PHE A 654 7.57 -2.50 20.79
CA PHE A 654 6.23 -2.48 20.23
C PHE A 654 5.37 -3.54 20.89
N HIS A 655 4.33 -3.12 21.62
CA HIS A 655 3.33 -3.94 22.29
C HIS A 655 2.08 -4.00 21.44
N VAL A 656 1.70 -5.20 20.97
CA VAL A 656 0.69 -5.42 19.93
C VAL A 656 -0.32 -6.51 20.30
N ASN A 657 -1.43 -6.58 19.56
CA ASN A 657 -2.47 -7.61 19.65
C ASN A 657 -2.99 -7.83 21.08
N PRO A 658 -3.40 -6.76 21.80
CA PRO A 658 -3.92 -6.93 23.15
C PRO A 658 -5.30 -7.58 23.19
N ALA A 659 -5.54 -8.38 24.23
CA ALA A 659 -6.83 -8.95 24.58
C ALA A 659 -7.16 -8.71 26.05
N THR A 660 -8.43 -8.66 26.41
CA THR A 660 -8.87 -8.53 27.80
C THR A 660 -10.18 -9.26 28.05
N ASP A 661 -10.29 -9.84 29.24
CA ASP A 661 -11.52 -10.40 29.82
C ASP A 661 -12.14 -9.49 30.90
N GLY A 662 -11.63 -8.26 31.05
CA GLY A 662 -12.04 -7.29 32.10
C GLY A 662 -11.34 -7.52 33.46
N LYS A 663 -10.49 -8.53 33.58
CA LYS A 663 -9.66 -8.82 34.77
C LYS A 663 -8.17 -8.83 34.43
N THR A 664 -7.82 -9.43 33.30
CA THR A 664 -6.45 -9.57 32.79
C THR A 664 -6.37 -8.92 31.43
N VAL A 665 -5.23 -8.31 31.14
CA VAL A 665 -4.83 -7.91 29.78
C VAL A 665 -3.63 -8.78 29.40
N ALA A 666 -3.69 -9.41 28.21
CA ALA A 666 -2.60 -10.14 27.60
C ALA A 666 -2.27 -9.55 26.24
N TRP A 667 -1.01 -9.57 25.82
CA TRP A 667 -0.58 -8.99 24.56
C TRP A 667 0.73 -9.60 24.07
N ALA A 668 1.08 -9.37 22.82
CA ALA A 668 2.39 -9.70 22.28
C ALA A 668 3.32 -8.48 22.33
N ALA A 669 4.63 -8.72 22.51
CA ALA A 669 5.65 -7.68 22.49
C ALA A 669 6.84 -8.10 21.59
N TYR A 670 7.33 -7.18 20.78
CA TYR A 670 8.54 -7.37 19.97
C TYR A 670 9.79 -7.09 20.81
N SER A 671 10.85 -7.85 20.57
CA SER A 671 12.17 -7.65 21.17
C SER A 671 13.27 -8.01 20.18
N ALA A 672 14.51 -7.59 20.46
CA ALA A 672 15.67 -7.93 19.63
C ALA A 672 15.97 -9.45 19.59
N ALA A 673 15.47 -10.23 20.57
CA ALA A 673 15.64 -11.69 20.61
C ALA A 673 14.46 -12.47 20.02
N GLY A 674 13.35 -11.79 19.68
CA GLY A 674 12.14 -12.47 19.20
C GLY A 674 10.87 -11.77 19.65
N MET A 675 9.80 -12.53 19.86
CA MET A 675 8.52 -12.05 20.41
C MET A 675 8.22 -12.70 21.76
N GLU A 676 7.48 -11.96 22.58
CA GLU A 676 7.04 -12.41 23.89
C GLU A 676 5.51 -12.29 23.99
N VAL A 677 4.85 -13.25 24.65
CA VAL A 677 3.48 -13.11 25.14
C VAL A 677 3.55 -12.66 26.61
N LEU A 678 2.94 -11.53 26.88
CA LEU A 678 2.95 -10.85 28.17
C LEU A 678 1.54 -10.75 28.73
N SER A 679 1.41 -10.68 30.07
CA SER A 679 0.13 -10.42 30.72
C SER A 679 0.29 -9.54 31.96
N ARG A 680 -0.81 -8.86 32.32
CA ARG A 680 -0.91 -8.04 33.53
C ARG A 680 -2.35 -8.02 34.04
N PRO A 681 -2.59 -8.09 35.37
CA PRO A 681 -3.91 -7.83 35.91
C PRO A 681 -4.37 -6.40 35.61
N LEU A 682 -5.60 -6.22 35.16
CA LEU A 682 -6.17 -4.89 34.87
C LEU A 682 -6.24 -3.98 36.11
N ALA A 683 -6.37 -4.56 37.29
CA ALA A 683 -6.33 -3.84 38.57
C ALA A 683 -4.92 -3.30 38.91
N GLY A 684 -3.89 -3.71 38.19
CA GLY A 684 -2.49 -3.37 38.43
C GLY A 684 -1.69 -4.55 38.90
N GLY A 685 -0.37 -4.38 39.02
CA GLY A 685 0.59 -5.43 39.38
C GLY A 685 1.72 -5.57 38.38
N PRO A 686 2.64 -6.54 38.57
CA PRO A 686 3.76 -6.76 37.67
C PRO A 686 3.31 -7.32 36.32
N VAL A 687 4.04 -6.94 35.29
CA VAL A 687 3.96 -7.61 33.98
C VAL A 687 4.61 -8.99 34.09
N ARG A 688 3.95 -10.00 33.60
CA ARG A 688 4.44 -11.39 33.55
C ARG A 688 4.70 -11.80 32.13
N LYS A 689 5.90 -12.37 31.87
CA LYS A 689 6.21 -13.04 30.61
C LYS A 689 5.68 -14.47 30.68
N LEU A 690 4.82 -14.84 29.76
CA LEU A 690 4.21 -16.16 29.66
C LEU A 690 4.99 -17.04 28.70
N TYR A 691 5.32 -16.50 27.51
CA TYR A 691 5.98 -17.26 26.44
C TYR A 691 6.98 -16.39 25.68
N SER A 692 7.98 -16.97 25.05
CA SER A 692 8.91 -16.28 24.15
C SER A 692 9.32 -17.18 22.98
N THR A 693 9.53 -16.57 21.81
CA THR A 693 9.85 -17.29 20.56
C THR A 693 10.58 -16.38 19.57
N SER A 694 11.39 -16.94 18.68
CA SER A 694 11.89 -16.25 17.50
C SER A 694 10.82 -16.07 16.40
N ASP A 695 9.77 -16.88 16.42
CA ASP A 695 8.67 -16.85 15.47
C ASP A 695 7.73 -15.65 15.68
N ASN A 696 6.77 -15.45 14.77
CA ASN A 696 5.80 -14.38 14.89
C ASN A 696 4.61 -14.80 15.75
N ILE A 697 4.14 -13.92 16.64
CA ILE A 697 2.87 -14.07 17.36
C ILE A 697 1.81 -13.24 16.65
N LEU A 698 0.84 -13.90 16.02
CA LEU A 698 -0.18 -13.27 15.19
C LEU A 698 -1.43 -12.84 15.96
N ASP A 699 -1.77 -13.55 17.02
CA ASP A 699 -2.97 -13.30 17.82
C ASP A 699 -2.76 -13.65 19.29
N VAL A 700 -3.49 -12.98 20.17
CA VAL A 700 -3.56 -13.25 21.60
C VAL A 700 -5.00 -13.15 22.07
N ARG A 701 -5.46 -14.12 22.86
CA ARG A 701 -6.79 -14.15 23.49
C ARG A 701 -6.65 -14.42 24.97
N VAL A 702 -7.57 -13.90 25.78
CA VAL A 702 -7.59 -14.15 27.23
C VAL A 702 -9.02 -14.28 27.73
N GLU A 703 -9.26 -15.32 28.54
CA GLU A 703 -10.50 -15.52 29.28
C GLU A 703 -10.27 -16.43 30.49
N GLY A 704 -10.79 -16.01 31.64
CA GLY A 704 -10.88 -16.87 32.82
C GLY A 704 -9.55 -17.44 33.31
N GLY A 705 -8.44 -16.69 33.14
CA GLY A 705 -7.10 -17.15 33.54
C GLY A 705 -6.40 -18.04 32.49
N VAL A 706 -6.97 -18.18 31.31
CA VAL A 706 -6.32 -18.81 30.15
C VAL A 706 -5.89 -17.72 29.17
N VAL A 707 -4.66 -17.82 28.67
CA VAL A 707 -4.16 -17.03 27.55
C VAL A 707 -3.89 -17.96 26.40
N ALA A 708 -4.58 -17.79 25.27
CA ALA A 708 -4.31 -18.47 24.01
C ALA A 708 -3.60 -17.51 23.05
N PHE A 709 -2.72 -18.06 22.24
CA PHE A 709 -1.99 -17.27 21.23
C PHE A 709 -1.73 -18.10 19.99
N GLU A 710 -1.54 -17.41 18.87
CA GLU A 710 -1.20 -18.02 17.60
C GLU A 710 0.24 -17.69 17.23
N LYS A 711 1.02 -18.71 16.91
CA LYS A 711 2.41 -18.61 16.45
C LYS A 711 2.51 -19.01 14.99
N MET A 712 3.33 -18.28 14.22
CA MET A 712 3.67 -18.60 12.83
C MET A 712 5.20 -18.59 12.65
N ASP A 713 5.74 -19.68 12.14
CA ASP A 713 7.18 -19.79 11.84
C ASP A 713 7.56 -19.08 10.52
N ALA A 714 8.87 -19.10 10.18
CA ALA A 714 9.39 -18.49 8.96
C ALA A 714 8.90 -19.16 7.66
N PHE A 715 8.34 -20.36 7.73
CA PHE A 715 7.81 -21.11 6.59
C PHE A 715 6.29 -20.96 6.45
N GLY A 716 5.64 -20.20 7.35
CA GLY A 716 4.21 -20.00 7.36
C GLY A 716 3.42 -21.08 8.12
N ALA A 717 4.08 -22.05 8.76
CA ALA A 717 3.40 -23.02 9.61
C ALA A 717 2.86 -22.34 10.87
N ARG A 718 1.60 -22.63 11.18
CA ARG A 718 0.82 -21.96 12.24
C ARG A 718 0.39 -22.95 13.29
N HIS A 719 0.53 -22.53 14.58
CA HIS A 719 0.13 -23.33 15.73
C HIS A 719 -0.55 -22.46 16.79
N VAL A 720 -1.66 -22.92 17.32
CA VAL A 720 -2.35 -22.31 18.46
C VAL A 720 -1.82 -22.94 19.74
N GLY A 721 -1.19 -22.10 20.59
CA GLY A 721 -0.78 -22.45 21.94
C GLY A 721 -1.70 -21.82 22.97
N PHE A 722 -1.81 -22.45 24.15
CA PHE A 722 -2.48 -21.83 25.29
C PHE A 722 -1.76 -22.13 26.60
N MET A 723 -1.91 -21.23 27.57
CA MET A 723 -1.36 -21.35 28.91
C MET A 723 -2.42 -20.96 29.94
N ARG A 724 -2.46 -21.71 31.04
CA ARG A 724 -3.26 -21.36 32.21
C ARG A 724 -2.42 -20.59 33.21
N THR A 725 -3.06 -19.89 34.11
CA THR A 725 -2.35 -19.23 35.22
C THR A 725 -1.53 -20.27 36.00
N GLY A 726 -0.20 -20.11 35.98
CA GLY A 726 0.74 -21.00 36.67
C GLY A 726 1.45 -22.03 35.80
N ASP A 727 1.04 -22.21 34.54
CA ASP A 727 1.73 -23.07 33.60
C ASP A 727 3.14 -22.52 33.32
N LYS A 728 4.12 -23.42 33.16
CA LYS A 728 5.50 -23.09 32.79
C LYS A 728 5.69 -23.09 31.29
N ASP A 729 5.00 -23.98 30.60
CA ASP A 729 5.12 -24.21 29.16
C ASP A 729 3.74 -24.09 28.48
N ALA A 730 3.75 -23.72 27.20
CA ALA A 730 2.53 -23.68 26.41
C ALA A 730 2.06 -25.10 26.02
N THR A 731 0.76 -25.30 26.10
CA THR A 731 0.10 -26.49 25.51
C THR A 731 -0.35 -26.16 24.09
N TRP A 732 0.03 -27.00 23.12
CA TRP A 732 -0.33 -26.81 21.74
C TRP A 732 -1.68 -27.49 21.43
N ALA A 733 -2.63 -26.71 20.91
CA ALA A 733 -3.98 -27.21 20.63
C ALA A 733 -4.00 -28.33 19.58
N ASP A 734 -3.12 -28.31 18.60
CA ASP A 734 -2.94 -29.33 17.55
C ASP A 734 -1.86 -30.37 17.88
N GLY A 735 -1.28 -30.32 19.06
CA GLY A 735 -0.17 -31.18 19.48
C GLY A 735 1.22 -30.67 19.08
N GLY A 736 1.32 -29.57 18.35
CA GLY A 736 2.58 -28.90 17.98
C GLY A 736 3.53 -29.72 17.08
N LYS A 737 2.98 -30.71 16.33
CA LYS A 737 3.78 -31.53 15.43
C LYS A 737 3.95 -30.86 14.08
N ALA A 738 5.07 -31.16 13.40
CA ALA A 738 5.36 -30.60 12.08
C ALA A 738 4.33 -30.95 10.98
N ASP A 739 3.52 -31.99 11.18
CA ASP A 739 2.48 -32.46 10.28
C ASP A 739 1.07 -32.01 10.69
N THR A 740 0.95 -31.13 11.69
CA THR A 740 -0.31 -30.53 12.13
C THR A 740 -0.24 -29.02 11.99
N GLY A 741 -1.38 -28.35 11.90
CA GLY A 741 -1.50 -26.90 11.87
C GLY A 741 -2.77 -26.43 12.55
N SER A 742 -2.69 -25.25 13.19
CA SER A 742 -3.86 -24.61 13.81
C SER A 742 -3.73 -23.11 13.80
N ALA A 743 -4.87 -22.40 13.69
CA ALA A 743 -4.92 -20.94 13.54
C ALA A 743 -6.22 -20.37 14.10
N PHE A 744 -6.24 -19.06 14.25
CA PHE A 744 -7.43 -18.26 14.58
C PHE A 744 -8.11 -18.66 15.89
N PRO A 745 -7.41 -18.58 17.03
CA PRO A 745 -7.98 -18.97 18.32
C PRO A 745 -9.10 -18.01 18.75
N SER A 746 -10.18 -18.57 19.31
CA SER A 746 -11.19 -17.79 20.04
C SER A 746 -11.59 -18.51 21.32
N LEU A 747 -11.86 -17.75 22.39
CA LEU A 747 -12.16 -18.25 23.74
C LEU A 747 -13.55 -17.80 24.17
N SER A 748 -14.35 -18.71 24.71
CA SER A 748 -15.59 -18.37 25.43
C SER A 748 -16.05 -19.53 26.30
N GLY A 749 -16.46 -19.21 27.54
CA GLY A 749 -17.03 -20.18 28.46
C GLY A 749 -16.13 -21.37 28.78
N GLY A 750 -14.80 -21.14 28.88
CA GLY A 750 -13.80 -22.20 29.11
C GLY A 750 -13.56 -23.12 27.92
N ARG A 751 -13.95 -22.72 26.71
CA ARG A 751 -13.71 -23.44 25.44
C ARG A 751 -12.82 -22.63 24.53
N LEU A 752 -11.92 -23.34 23.82
CA LEU A 752 -11.05 -22.81 22.78
C LEU A 752 -11.51 -23.35 21.42
N ALA A 753 -11.97 -22.47 20.54
CA ALA A 753 -12.24 -22.80 19.15
C ALA A 753 -11.07 -22.34 18.28
N TYR A 754 -10.73 -23.13 17.24
CA TYR A 754 -9.66 -22.83 16.30
C TYR A 754 -9.84 -23.58 14.99
N ALA A 755 -9.30 -23.06 13.90
CA ALA A 755 -9.14 -23.78 12.65
C ALA A 755 -7.99 -24.79 12.80
N LYS A 756 -8.14 -25.98 12.19
CA LYS A 756 -7.19 -27.09 12.29
C LYS A 756 -7.00 -27.76 10.93
N THR A 757 -5.75 -28.08 10.58
CA THR A 757 -5.40 -29.00 9.52
C THR A 757 -5.14 -30.38 10.10
N TYR A 758 -5.70 -31.42 9.51
CA TYR A 758 -5.55 -32.80 9.96
C TYR A 758 -5.47 -33.80 8.79
N ALA A 759 -4.78 -34.92 9.01
CA ALA A 759 -4.66 -35.96 8.01
C ALA A 759 -6.00 -36.72 7.86
N ASP A 760 -6.39 -37.05 6.62
CA ASP A 760 -7.55 -37.88 6.27
C ASP A 760 -7.13 -38.83 5.16
N GLY A 761 -6.66 -40.05 5.56
CA GLY A 761 -5.97 -40.98 4.69
C GLY A 761 -4.63 -40.39 4.21
N ASP A 762 -4.44 -40.40 2.89
CA ASP A 762 -3.25 -39.82 2.23
C ASP A 762 -3.38 -38.30 2.00
N ASP A 763 -4.56 -37.72 2.25
CA ASP A 763 -4.88 -36.31 2.07
C ASP A 763 -4.83 -35.50 3.38
N TYR A 764 -4.85 -34.17 3.25
CA TYR A 764 -5.06 -33.26 4.36
C TYR A 764 -6.39 -32.54 4.22
N ARG A 765 -7.09 -32.38 5.34
CA ARG A 765 -8.34 -31.62 5.45
C ARG A 765 -8.25 -30.56 6.49
N MET A 766 -9.17 -29.61 6.38
CA MET A 766 -9.38 -28.57 7.38
C MET A 766 -10.73 -28.69 8.03
N GLY A 767 -10.78 -28.26 9.27
CA GLY A 767 -11.99 -28.15 10.05
C GLY A 767 -11.85 -27.14 11.17
N VAL A 768 -12.92 -26.91 11.87
CA VAL A 768 -12.92 -26.13 13.11
C VAL A 768 -13.10 -27.09 14.27
N GLU A 769 -12.18 -27.04 15.23
CA GLU A 769 -12.23 -27.86 16.44
C GLU A 769 -12.54 -26.97 17.64
N VAL A 770 -13.38 -27.47 18.54
CA VAL A 770 -13.64 -26.85 19.85
C VAL A 770 -13.06 -27.77 20.92
N LEU A 771 -12.14 -27.23 21.71
CA LEU A 771 -11.51 -27.86 22.85
C LEU A 771 -12.14 -27.34 24.15
N ASP A 772 -12.78 -28.20 24.92
CA ASP A 772 -13.16 -27.89 26.31
C ASP A 772 -11.91 -27.92 27.19
N LEU A 773 -11.53 -26.76 27.69
CA LEU A 773 -10.28 -26.58 28.43
C LEU A 773 -10.28 -27.25 29.80
N LYS A 774 -11.45 -27.60 30.35
CA LYS A 774 -11.56 -28.26 31.64
C LYS A 774 -11.52 -29.78 31.53
N SER A 775 -12.31 -30.36 30.60
CA SER A 775 -12.38 -31.79 30.41
C SER A 775 -11.28 -32.34 29.47
N GLY A 776 -10.73 -31.51 28.59
CA GLY A 776 -9.85 -31.90 27.51
C GLY A 776 -10.59 -32.50 26.31
N GLU A 777 -11.92 -32.51 26.32
CA GLU A 777 -12.73 -33.03 25.22
C GLU A 777 -12.56 -32.16 23.98
N ARG A 778 -12.45 -32.83 22.82
CA ARG A 778 -12.28 -32.18 21.51
C ARG A 778 -13.46 -32.57 20.61
N LYS A 779 -14.03 -31.55 19.98
CA LYS A 779 -15.14 -31.73 19.06
C LYS A 779 -14.83 -31.05 17.74
N LEU A 780 -14.70 -31.84 16.68
CA LEU A 780 -14.61 -31.35 15.31
C LEU A 780 -16.01 -30.96 14.83
N MET A 781 -16.18 -29.75 14.30
CA MET A 781 -17.44 -29.24 13.78
C MET A 781 -17.76 -29.87 12.42
N ASN A 782 -19.05 -30.19 12.22
CA ASN A 782 -19.53 -30.68 10.94
C ASN A 782 -19.42 -29.61 9.88
N GLN A 783 -18.87 -29.94 8.72
CA GLN A 783 -18.77 -29.05 7.56
C GLN A 783 -19.96 -29.27 6.63
N LEU A 784 -20.37 -28.21 5.89
CA LEU A 784 -21.39 -28.33 4.84
C LEU A 784 -20.81 -28.80 3.51
N GLY A 785 -19.52 -28.69 3.33
CA GLY A 785 -18.73 -29.04 2.16
C GLY A 785 -17.29 -29.36 2.53
N ARG A 786 -16.41 -29.38 1.54
CA ARG A 786 -14.97 -29.55 1.74
C ARG A 786 -14.30 -28.16 1.56
N PRO A 787 -14.03 -27.40 2.63
CA PRO A 787 -13.40 -26.12 2.49
C PRO A 787 -11.95 -26.25 1.96
N GLU A 788 -11.59 -25.41 1.02
CA GLU A 788 -10.22 -25.26 0.52
C GLU A 788 -9.39 -24.39 1.48
N SER A 789 -10.06 -23.46 2.18
CA SER A 789 -9.46 -22.70 3.27
C SER A 789 -10.45 -22.35 4.39
N ILE A 790 -9.92 -22.14 5.60
CA ILE A 790 -10.69 -21.65 6.75
C ILE A 790 -10.02 -20.36 7.26
N GLY A 791 -10.84 -19.31 7.47
CA GLY A 791 -10.44 -18.05 8.07
C GLY A 791 -10.70 -17.98 9.57
N GLU A 792 -10.88 -16.74 10.08
CA GLU A 792 -11.10 -16.49 11.51
C GLU A 792 -12.25 -17.31 12.09
N THR A 793 -12.08 -17.71 13.36
CA THR A 793 -13.13 -18.33 14.19
C THR A 793 -13.63 -17.36 15.25
N ALA A 794 -14.87 -17.54 15.67
CA ALA A 794 -15.45 -16.91 16.85
C ALA A 794 -16.32 -17.92 17.61
N ILE A 795 -16.36 -17.81 18.92
CA ILE A 795 -17.17 -18.70 19.78
C ILE A 795 -17.91 -17.88 20.82
N ASN A 796 -19.13 -18.28 21.15
CA ASN A 796 -19.92 -17.74 22.28
C ASN A 796 -20.52 -18.88 23.11
N GLY A 797 -21.41 -18.56 24.05
CA GLY A 797 -22.05 -19.54 24.93
C GLY A 797 -22.93 -20.58 24.21
N LYS A 798 -23.27 -20.39 22.92
CA LYS A 798 -24.22 -21.22 22.16
C LYS A 798 -23.63 -21.79 20.89
N TYR A 799 -22.78 -21.02 20.19
CA TYR A 799 -22.35 -21.30 18.83
C TYR A 799 -20.86 -21.13 18.64
N VAL A 800 -20.33 -21.83 17.65
CA VAL A 800 -19.04 -21.54 17.03
C VAL A 800 -19.28 -21.07 15.59
N PHE A 801 -18.53 -20.06 15.18
CA PHE A 801 -18.59 -19.42 13.87
C PHE A 801 -17.23 -19.48 13.20
N TRP A 802 -17.20 -19.54 11.85
CA TRP A 802 -15.97 -19.47 11.07
C TRP A 802 -16.21 -18.98 9.66
N LEU A 803 -15.15 -18.53 9.03
CA LEU A 803 -15.12 -18.21 7.61
C LEU A 803 -14.68 -19.46 6.84
N ALA A 804 -15.44 -19.90 5.85
CA ALA A 804 -15.15 -21.05 5.01
C ALA A 804 -15.11 -20.66 3.54
N ASP A 805 -14.07 -21.09 2.83
CA ASP A 805 -13.87 -20.90 1.41
C ASP A 805 -13.89 -22.26 0.75
N GLU A 806 -14.86 -22.51 -0.10
CA GLU A 806 -15.09 -23.82 -0.77
C GLU A 806 -14.68 -23.77 -2.25
N VAL A 807 -14.55 -22.56 -2.81
CA VAL A 807 -14.15 -22.34 -4.19
C VAL A 807 -12.91 -21.47 -4.20
N VAL A 808 -11.81 -22.01 -4.68
CA VAL A 808 -10.51 -21.32 -4.68
C VAL A 808 -10.59 -19.96 -5.38
N ASP A 809 -10.09 -18.93 -4.70
CA ASP A 809 -9.57 -17.67 -5.22
C ASP A 809 -10.51 -16.60 -5.81
N ASP A 810 -11.79 -16.58 -5.46
CA ASP A 810 -12.59 -15.37 -5.73
C ASP A 810 -12.59 -14.37 -4.55
N GLY A 811 -11.96 -14.73 -3.43
CA GLY A 811 -11.88 -13.92 -2.21
C GLY A 811 -13.16 -13.87 -1.40
N GLN A 812 -14.28 -14.38 -1.92
CA GLN A 812 -15.54 -14.52 -1.22
C GLN A 812 -15.48 -15.71 -0.27
N VAL A 813 -16.18 -15.64 0.86
CA VAL A 813 -16.21 -16.71 1.86
C VAL A 813 -17.60 -16.84 2.45
N ALA A 814 -17.99 -18.08 2.78
CA ALA A 814 -19.17 -18.32 3.58
C ALA A 814 -18.92 -17.92 5.05
N VAL A 815 -19.89 -17.28 5.67
CA VAL A 815 -19.94 -17.07 7.12
C VAL A 815 -20.77 -18.19 7.72
N ARG A 816 -20.13 -19.13 8.40
CA ARG A 816 -20.70 -20.38 8.86
C ARG A 816 -20.89 -20.41 10.37
N ARG A 817 -21.93 -21.09 10.84
CA ARG A 817 -22.23 -21.29 12.24
C ARG A 817 -22.57 -22.76 12.51
N SER A 818 -22.19 -23.28 13.69
CA SER A 818 -22.61 -24.57 14.22
C SER A 818 -22.98 -24.45 15.71
N ASN A 819 -23.81 -25.37 16.21
CA ASN A 819 -23.94 -25.56 17.66
C ASN A 819 -22.62 -26.09 18.23
N LEU A 820 -22.39 -25.87 19.55
CA LEU A 820 -21.15 -26.32 20.22
C LEU A 820 -20.96 -27.85 20.20
N ASP A 821 -22.03 -28.61 20.04
CA ASP A 821 -22.01 -30.07 19.88
C ASP A 821 -21.72 -30.54 18.43
N GLY A 822 -21.49 -29.60 17.51
CA GLY A 822 -21.21 -29.88 16.11
C GLY A 822 -22.43 -30.12 15.24
N THR A 823 -23.65 -30.02 15.79
CA THR A 823 -24.91 -30.15 15.04
C THR A 823 -25.41 -28.79 14.51
N GLY A 824 -26.37 -28.83 13.58
CA GLY A 824 -27.06 -27.60 13.12
C GLY A 824 -26.17 -26.62 12.38
N THR A 825 -25.17 -27.10 11.64
CA THR A 825 -24.31 -26.29 10.81
C THR A 825 -25.08 -25.63 9.68
N VAL A 826 -24.98 -24.30 9.54
CA VAL A 826 -25.65 -23.48 8.52
C VAL A 826 -24.76 -22.35 8.06
N ASP A 827 -24.94 -21.89 6.83
CA ASP A 827 -24.37 -20.64 6.32
C ASP A 827 -25.27 -19.46 6.70
N LEU A 828 -24.72 -18.52 7.45
CA LEU A 828 -25.37 -17.22 7.74
C LEU A 828 -25.23 -16.27 6.56
N SER A 829 -24.14 -16.37 5.80
CA SER A 829 -23.93 -15.79 4.49
C SER A 829 -23.25 -16.82 3.61
N LYS A 830 -23.83 -17.07 2.44
CA LYS A 830 -23.23 -18.01 1.46
C LYS A 830 -21.99 -17.38 0.83
N GLU A 831 -21.09 -18.21 0.35
CA GLU A 831 -19.90 -17.78 -0.37
C GLU A 831 -20.26 -17.00 -1.64
N LYS A 832 -21.30 -17.41 -2.37
CA LYS A 832 -21.71 -16.81 -3.65
C LYS A 832 -23.19 -16.39 -3.65
N GLY A 833 -23.50 -15.41 -4.51
CA GLY A 833 -24.86 -14.91 -4.72
C GLY A 833 -25.17 -13.67 -3.90
N GLU A 834 -26.46 -13.32 -3.84
CA GLU A 834 -26.93 -12.15 -3.12
C GLU A 834 -26.50 -12.20 -1.64
N GLY A 835 -25.84 -11.15 -1.20
CA GLY A 835 -25.36 -11.02 0.16
C GLY A 835 -24.03 -11.71 0.46
N ALA A 836 -23.30 -12.24 -0.53
CA ALA A 836 -21.93 -12.72 -0.39
C ALA A 836 -20.99 -11.63 0.13
N LEU A 837 -19.90 -12.03 0.82
CA LEU A 837 -18.96 -11.12 1.50
C LEU A 837 -17.51 -11.50 1.18
N PHE A 838 -16.68 -10.48 1.03
CA PHE A 838 -15.23 -10.61 1.19
C PHE A 838 -14.89 -10.45 2.68
N ALA A 839 -15.23 -11.47 3.48
CA ALA A 839 -15.07 -11.42 4.92
C ALA A 839 -13.64 -11.75 5.34
N GLN A 840 -13.14 -11.02 6.34
CA GLN A 840 -11.75 -11.10 6.80
C GLN A 840 -11.64 -11.30 8.31
N GLY A 841 -12.70 -11.06 9.08
CA GLY A 841 -12.66 -11.14 10.53
C GLY A 841 -14.02 -11.42 11.14
N LEU A 842 -14.02 -12.10 12.29
CA LEU A 842 -15.20 -12.44 13.09
C LEU A 842 -15.01 -12.06 14.55
N THR A 843 -16.09 -11.59 15.18
CA THR A 843 -16.18 -11.51 16.63
C THR A 843 -17.63 -11.75 17.06
N ALA A 844 -17.85 -12.44 18.16
CA ALA A 844 -19.18 -12.81 18.63
C ALA A 844 -19.39 -12.42 20.10
N SER A 845 -20.60 -11.96 20.41
CA SER A 845 -21.18 -11.94 21.73
C SER A 845 -22.28 -13.01 21.81
N ASP A 846 -22.95 -13.13 22.97
CA ASP A 846 -24.09 -14.05 23.10
C ASP A 846 -25.34 -13.59 22.30
N GLU A 847 -25.37 -12.33 21.84
CA GLU A 847 -26.52 -11.73 21.15
C GLU A 847 -26.29 -11.49 19.66
N ALA A 848 -25.04 -11.31 19.20
CA ALA A 848 -24.73 -10.93 17.84
C ALA A 848 -23.37 -11.44 17.36
N LEU A 849 -23.29 -11.76 16.06
CA LEU A 849 -22.05 -11.94 15.33
C LEU A 849 -21.72 -10.67 14.56
N THR A 850 -20.50 -10.17 14.66
CA THR A 850 -20.00 -9.07 13.85
C THR A 850 -18.92 -9.60 12.90
N VAL A 851 -19.08 -9.28 11.61
CA VAL A 851 -18.19 -9.67 10.52
C VAL A 851 -17.51 -8.42 9.97
N THR A 852 -16.19 -8.46 9.86
CA THR A 852 -15.41 -7.44 9.14
C THR A 852 -15.29 -7.87 7.68
N ALA A 853 -15.94 -7.13 6.77
CA ALA A 853 -16.00 -7.50 5.36
C ALA A 853 -16.18 -6.29 4.43
N SER A 854 -15.70 -6.42 3.19
CA SER A 854 -16.13 -5.61 2.05
C SER A 854 -17.16 -6.36 1.21
N LEU A 855 -17.79 -5.67 0.26
CA LEU A 855 -18.80 -6.25 -0.61
C LEU A 855 -18.22 -6.57 -2.00
N PRO A 856 -18.57 -7.72 -2.60
CA PRO A 856 -18.24 -8.01 -4.00
C PRO A 856 -18.93 -7.05 -4.98
N ASP A 857 -20.16 -6.62 -4.64
CA ASP A 857 -20.97 -5.69 -5.44
C ASP A 857 -21.45 -4.53 -4.53
N PRO A 858 -20.60 -3.52 -4.32
CA PRO A 858 -20.86 -2.44 -3.39
C PRO A 858 -21.87 -1.45 -3.95
N LYS A 859 -22.87 -1.09 -3.15
CA LYS A 859 -23.81 -0.01 -3.46
C LYS A 859 -23.15 1.37 -3.33
N TYR A 860 -22.27 1.51 -2.36
CA TYR A 860 -21.55 2.75 -2.08
C TYR A 860 -20.03 2.51 -2.23
N HIS A 861 -19.34 3.49 -2.81
CA HIS A 861 -17.90 3.37 -3.05
C HIS A 861 -17.07 2.96 -1.80
N ASN A 862 -17.44 3.46 -0.63
CA ASN A 862 -16.75 3.10 0.62
C ASN A 862 -16.98 1.65 1.09
N GLU A 863 -17.87 0.90 0.48
CA GLU A 863 -18.12 -0.52 0.76
C GLU A 863 -17.16 -1.46 0.02
N THR A 864 -16.31 -0.90 -0.86
CA THR A 864 -15.16 -1.62 -1.44
C THR A 864 -14.09 -1.95 -0.40
N MET A 865 -14.11 -1.30 0.76
CA MET A 865 -13.22 -1.58 1.89
C MET A 865 -13.95 -2.26 3.04
N SER A 866 -13.14 -2.74 4.01
CA SER A 866 -13.66 -3.42 5.20
C SER A 866 -14.60 -2.53 6.02
N LYS A 867 -15.80 -3.05 6.21
CA LYS A 867 -16.86 -2.49 7.06
C LYS A 867 -17.34 -3.53 8.06
N LEU A 868 -17.97 -3.08 9.15
CA LEU A 868 -18.55 -3.98 10.13
C LEU A 868 -20.00 -4.26 9.81
N TRP A 869 -20.30 -5.54 9.60
CA TRP A 869 -21.64 -6.07 9.36
C TRP A 869 -22.06 -6.91 10.57
N GLN A 870 -23.13 -6.55 11.22
CA GLN A 870 -23.64 -7.29 12.38
C GLN A 870 -24.86 -8.12 11.97
N PHE A 871 -24.79 -9.41 12.29
CA PHE A 871 -25.87 -10.37 12.13
C PHE A 871 -26.59 -10.49 13.48
N GLY A 872 -27.89 -10.26 13.47
CA GLY A 872 -28.77 -10.43 14.62
C GLY A 872 -29.76 -11.58 14.44
N GLY A 873 -30.43 -11.96 15.51
CA GLY A 873 -31.44 -13.02 15.51
C GLY A 873 -30.87 -14.45 15.46
N ALA A 874 -31.72 -15.43 15.67
CA ALA A 874 -31.35 -16.85 15.77
C ALA A 874 -30.81 -17.45 14.47
N ASN A 875 -31.17 -16.87 13.31
CA ASN A 875 -30.85 -17.42 11.98
C ASN A 875 -29.92 -16.50 11.18
N GLY A 876 -29.39 -15.43 11.79
CA GLY A 876 -28.48 -14.50 11.10
C GLY A 876 -29.09 -13.72 9.95
N THR A 877 -30.42 -13.67 9.84
CA THR A 877 -31.14 -13.05 8.72
C THR A 877 -31.23 -11.52 8.83
N ASP A 878 -30.98 -10.96 10.02
CA ASP A 878 -31.00 -9.51 10.27
C ASP A 878 -29.56 -8.95 10.17
N ARG A 879 -29.12 -8.61 8.96
CA ARG A 879 -27.79 -8.06 8.70
C ARG A 879 -27.88 -6.55 8.51
N ALA A 880 -27.04 -5.81 9.26
CA ALA A 880 -26.92 -4.37 9.09
C ALA A 880 -25.51 -3.86 9.36
N ARG A 881 -25.17 -2.69 8.79
CA ARG A 881 -23.96 -1.95 9.12
C ARG A 881 -23.94 -1.56 10.60
N VAL A 882 -22.77 -1.63 11.22
CA VAL A 882 -22.57 -1.15 12.60
C VAL A 882 -22.51 0.38 12.64
N SER A 883 -21.83 1.00 11.69
CA SER A 883 -21.73 2.46 11.55
C SER A 883 -21.66 2.89 10.09
N CYS A 884 -21.94 4.17 9.84
CA CYS A 884 -21.79 4.80 8.53
C CYS A 884 -20.43 5.49 8.35
N ASN A 885 -19.47 5.25 9.22
CA ASN A 885 -18.11 5.76 9.08
C ASN A 885 -17.52 5.40 7.72
N ARG A 886 -16.85 6.37 7.09
CA ARG A 886 -16.41 6.27 5.68
C ARG A 886 -15.11 5.50 5.53
N GLY A 887 -14.18 5.63 6.48
CA GLY A 887 -12.89 4.95 6.46
C GLY A 887 -13.00 3.45 6.65
N GLU A 888 -11.87 2.78 6.54
CA GLU A 888 -11.75 1.34 6.83
C GLU A 888 -12.07 1.05 8.30
N GLN A 889 -12.79 -0.03 8.55
CA GLN A 889 -13.14 -0.52 9.88
C GLN A 889 -12.43 -1.84 10.13
N LEU A 890 -11.59 -1.87 11.14
CA LEU A 890 -10.65 -2.98 11.38
C LEU A 890 -10.74 -3.51 12.80
N SER A 891 -10.27 -4.73 13.00
CA SER A 891 -9.98 -5.31 14.32
C SER A 891 -11.15 -5.18 15.29
N ALA A 892 -12.35 -5.58 14.88
CA ALA A 892 -13.53 -5.51 15.71
C ALA A 892 -13.45 -6.49 16.89
N ALA A 893 -13.94 -6.07 18.06
CA ALA A 893 -14.13 -6.91 19.24
C ALA A 893 -15.53 -6.72 19.82
N ALA A 894 -16.25 -7.81 20.07
CA ALA A 894 -17.54 -7.79 20.74
C ALA A 894 -17.37 -7.39 22.20
N ALA A 895 -18.10 -6.35 22.63
CA ALA A 895 -17.98 -5.78 23.97
C ALA A 895 -19.11 -6.21 24.93
N GLY A 896 -19.97 -7.10 24.45
CA GLY A 896 -21.16 -7.59 25.14
C GLY A 896 -22.45 -7.05 24.54
N GLY A 897 -23.53 -7.85 24.57
CA GLY A 897 -24.77 -7.54 23.89
C GLY A 897 -24.54 -7.29 22.41
N LYS A 898 -25.03 -6.18 21.89
CA LYS A 898 -24.80 -5.74 20.50
C LYS A 898 -23.68 -4.71 20.35
N GLN A 899 -22.99 -4.37 21.44
CA GLN A 899 -21.92 -3.39 21.42
C GLN A 899 -20.65 -3.96 20.76
N VAL A 900 -20.04 -3.16 19.89
CA VAL A 900 -18.78 -3.47 19.21
C VAL A 900 -17.79 -2.34 19.44
N VAL A 901 -16.52 -2.69 19.61
CA VAL A 901 -15.37 -1.79 19.65
C VAL A 901 -14.47 -2.11 18.46
N TRP A 902 -13.99 -1.09 17.74
CA TRP A 902 -13.13 -1.31 16.54
C TRP A 902 -12.17 -0.16 16.32
N ILE A 903 -11.17 -0.40 15.48
CA ILE A 903 -10.28 0.63 14.93
C ILE A 903 -10.92 1.21 13.68
N ASP A 904 -11.10 2.53 13.65
CA ASP A 904 -11.73 3.29 12.57
C ASP A 904 -10.71 4.22 11.90
N GLY A 905 -10.58 4.13 10.58
CA GLY A 905 -9.62 4.91 9.79
C GLY A 905 -10.16 6.25 9.27
N THR A 906 -11.43 6.59 9.52
CA THR A 906 -12.11 7.74 8.89
C THR A 906 -11.36 9.05 9.04
N THR A 907 -10.74 9.32 10.20
CA THR A 907 -10.00 10.56 10.46
C THR A 907 -8.58 10.58 9.89
N GLY A 908 -8.12 9.46 9.32
CA GLY A 908 -6.73 9.30 8.83
C GLY A 908 -5.70 9.01 9.93
N TYR A 909 -6.09 9.08 11.22
CA TYR A 909 -5.19 8.80 12.36
C TYR A 909 -5.46 7.46 13.04
N THR A 910 -6.46 6.74 12.67
CA THR A 910 -7.05 5.61 13.40
C THR A 910 -7.49 5.96 14.82
N ASP A 911 -8.77 5.70 15.06
CA ASP A 911 -9.39 5.94 16.37
C ASP A 911 -10.00 4.64 16.89
N LEU A 912 -9.93 4.41 18.20
CA LEU A 912 -10.74 3.39 18.85
C LEU A 912 -12.13 3.96 19.09
N VAL A 913 -13.11 3.32 18.48
CA VAL A 913 -14.51 3.78 18.57
C VAL A 913 -15.44 2.64 18.97
N THR A 914 -16.67 3.01 19.35
CA THR A 914 -17.69 2.04 19.72
C THR A 914 -19.07 2.45 19.23
N ARG A 915 -19.93 1.48 19.06
CA ARG A 915 -21.35 1.66 18.83
C ARG A 915 -22.15 0.44 19.29
N THR A 916 -23.33 0.70 19.78
CA THR A 916 -24.37 -0.31 19.97
C THR A 916 -25.33 -0.15 18.81
N ARG A 917 -25.18 -0.99 17.81
CA ARG A 917 -25.90 -0.84 16.53
C ARG A 917 -27.44 -0.62 16.65
N PRO A 918 -28.13 -0.52 15.52
CA PRO A 918 -27.63 -0.42 14.15
C PRO A 918 -27.27 1.01 13.78
N ALA A 919 -26.46 1.15 12.72
CA ALA A 919 -26.45 2.37 11.98
C ALA A 919 -27.78 2.54 11.24
N GLY A 920 -28.13 3.76 10.89
CA GLY A 920 -29.21 4.01 9.98
C GLY A 920 -28.86 3.64 8.52
N ASN A 921 -29.56 4.26 7.58
CA ASN A 921 -29.20 4.19 6.17
C ASN A 921 -27.85 4.91 5.96
N CYS A 922 -26.86 4.20 5.41
CA CYS A 922 -25.50 4.71 5.17
C CYS A 922 -25.35 5.32 3.75
N GLY A 923 -26.43 5.69 3.07
CA GLY A 923 -26.44 6.29 1.75
C GLY A 923 -26.18 7.77 1.73
#